data_581978f32ec305b616a5d46a5d90cf74
#
_entry.id   581978f32ec305b616a5d46a5d90cf74
#
_cell.length_a   1.000
_cell.length_b   1.000
_cell.length_c   1.000
_cell.angle_alpha   90.00
_cell.angle_beta   90.00
_cell.angle_gamma   90.00
#
_symmetry.space_group_name_H-M   'P 1'
#
loop_
_entity.id
_entity.type
_entity.pdbx_description
1 polymer ?
#
loop_
_entity_poly.entity_id
_entity_poly.type
_entity_poly.pdbx_seq_one_letter_code
_entity_poly.pdbx_strand_id
1 'polypeptide(L)'
;MKRYLMTFLAVFMAFHCMGASLPSQVDSHDIASLHAWGPYSKRYAGISHIPDMSKGIRFDFSVMPGYYRNRQLVPHVLFESSYYPWEINPEVNRITYRYELEWKDKVYTDVTYYVLDDNRTLVGIHCVNNTGMPQNLVLNQMAYIDYPETYPQVTATGASRLQWYNAIDYTENEPVRKSPQYRLVYDGWQRNEERSALSLDGSILGRGFGRSEGDRLSYQVKILPDQENGAIGIRFKVKKGENAVLQLKGLIEQPVTLKGTGEFSFVSVPYQNKKAGEYKLELISGSTVEIGLDGFFIGSADDISNVNVVRTPIPFTPAMEVGKNKKDFILKYKDCENYYGVAWNHQHSEVREILNGELESFFRRKVHDHVSSRLVGDRKWHYTNAFLRPVVLEPDSEQTIYMLVCTGDKEQVQQELQSFHSTPDKLIAQVKSTEDAKSKDKVLPGGEKYLLGSRLLQASLLSNIVYPVYTQKEYIRHFTPGKNWNSLYTWDSGFIALGLIDVDPAKAFECIKAYTTPVGSESAFIHHGTPLPIQMYAYADLWNNSLSRETLEFLYPRLKQFFNFMAGNDPYSTTRMKGSGLLRTWDYFYNSGGWDDYPPQHARGGNKLVTPVVTSAYYLRAAKILRLAAKELGLKKDMKEYEQVIERLSNALQTYSWDEESGYFGYVLHDSLENAKEILRYKDQSNFNKGLDGVTPLTAGICSPVQVDRLVGHLFSPDELWTKVGISTVDQSAPYYKVDGYWNGAVWFPHQWVMWKTLLDLGKGEEAYRVAHTALDNWEKECAASYFTFEHFIISSGRGAGWHQFSGLSSPILNWFAAYYKPGKVSTGFEVWITKSEFNDNNSGYKADISFDDSTKAHERCMIVCMDAGYKYEVLFNGKSVKSRSGHPGMLEITLPATNKTGELIIRALN
;
A
#
# COMPACT_ATOMS: atom_id res chain seq x y z
N MET A 1 -9.79 39.79 -34.19
CA MET A 1 -9.84 38.30 -34.24
C MET A 1 -8.45 37.62 -34.35
N LYS A 2 -7.33 38.38 -34.61
CA LYS A 2 -5.98 37.78 -34.62
C LYS A 2 -5.19 37.93 -33.31
N ARG A 3 -5.69 38.62 -32.30
CA ARG A 3 -5.04 38.78 -30.98
C ARG A 3 -5.50 37.76 -29.92
N TYR A 4 -6.62 37.06 -30.12
CA TYR A 4 -7.11 36.04 -29.20
C TYR A 4 -6.60 34.62 -29.51
N LEU A 5 -6.03 34.38 -30.71
CA LEU A 5 -5.51 33.08 -31.11
C LEU A 5 -4.05 32.86 -30.62
N MET A 6 -3.28 33.95 -30.35
CA MET A 6 -1.92 33.87 -29.84
C MET A 6 -1.86 33.66 -28.32
N THR A 7 -2.88 34.05 -27.58
CA THR A 7 -2.95 33.85 -26.13
C THR A 7 -3.37 32.40 -25.78
N PHE A 8 -4.10 31.69 -26.65
CA PHE A 8 -4.46 30.30 -26.46
C PHE A 8 -3.34 29.32 -26.83
N LEU A 9 -2.43 29.69 -27.77
CA LEU A 9 -1.27 28.84 -28.09
C LEU A 9 -0.11 29.01 -27.09
N ALA A 10 -0.01 30.14 -26.41
CA ALA A 10 1.00 30.35 -25.38
C ALA A 10 0.66 29.68 -24.05
N VAL A 11 -0.63 29.38 -23.80
CA VAL A 11 -1.08 28.61 -22.64
C VAL A 11 -0.88 27.11 -22.85
N PHE A 12 -0.87 26.61 -24.10
CA PHE A 12 -0.67 25.18 -24.39
C PHE A 12 0.80 24.77 -24.47
N MET A 13 1.74 25.70 -24.64
CA MET A 13 3.18 25.38 -24.60
C MET A 13 3.81 25.55 -23.20
N ALA A 14 3.12 26.13 -22.22
CA ALA A 14 3.57 26.25 -20.85
C ALA A 14 3.26 25.00 -19.97
N PHE A 15 2.52 24.03 -20.52
CA PHE A 15 2.11 22.83 -19.78
C PHE A 15 3.06 21.63 -19.91
N HIS A 16 4.23 21.78 -20.55
CA HIS A 16 5.19 20.67 -20.71
C HIS A 16 6.41 20.75 -19.79
N CYS A 17 6.45 21.69 -18.85
CA CYS A 17 7.52 21.78 -17.84
C CYS A 17 7.01 22.06 -16.42
N MET A 18 5.72 21.90 -16.15
CA MET A 18 5.23 21.85 -14.78
C MET A 18 5.12 20.38 -14.39
N GLY A 19 5.91 19.95 -13.42
CA GLY A 19 5.72 18.68 -12.73
C GLY A 19 4.22 18.51 -12.43
N ALA A 20 3.70 17.31 -12.63
CA ALA A 20 2.30 17.00 -12.41
C ALA A 20 1.84 17.68 -11.12
N SER A 21 0.84 18.56 -11.22
CA SER A 21 0.25 19.19 -10.05
C SER A 21 -0.28 18.06 -9.15
N LEU A 22 0.25 17.99 -7.94
CA LEU A 22 -0.23 17.02 -6.96
C LEU A 22 -1.72 17.26 -6.69
N PRO A 23 -2.51 16.18 -6.45
CA PRO A 23 -3.95 16.30 -6.22
C PRO A 23 -4.24 17.26 -5.06
N SER A 24 -5.38 17.94 -5.12
CA SER A 24 -5.84 18.82 -4.04
C SER A 24 -5.79 18.09 -2.69
N GLN A 25 -5.33 18.78 -1.67
CA GLN A 25 -5.14 18.29 -0.30
C GLN A 25 -6.49 17.97 0.37
N VAL A 26 -7.08 16.82 0.01
CA VAL A 26 -8.22 16.28 0.74
C VAL A 26 -7.67 15.39 1.86
N ASP A 27 -8.24 15.50 3.04
CA ASP A 27 -7.81 14.77 4.24
C ASP A 27 -8.19 13.28 4.24
N SER A 28 -8.67 12.77 3.13
CA SER A 28 -9.00 11.37 2.90
C SER A 28 -7.75 10.48 2.81
N HIS A 29 -7.86 9.25 3.30
CA HIS A 29 -6.84 8.21 3.14
C HIS A 29 -6.92 7.52 1.78
N ASP A 30 -7.96 7.79 0.97
CA ASP A 30 -8.12 7.20 -0.36
C ASP A 30 -7.08 7.72 -1.36
N ILE A 31 -6.74 6.89 -2.34
CA ILE A 31 -5.90 7.27 -3.49
C ILE A 31 -6.78 7.98 -4.52
N ALA A 32 -6.95 9.29 -4.35
CA ALA A 32 -7.92 10.09 -5.11
C ALA A 32 -7.61 10.20 -6.61
N SER A 33 -6.34 10.04 -7.02
CA SER A 33 -5.94 10.07 -8.44
C SER A 33 -6.36 8.84 -9.25
N LEU A 34 -6.97 7.84 -8.62
CA LEU A 34 -7.44 6.64 -9.31
C LEU A 34 -8.85 6.82 -9.88
N HIS A 35 -9.10 6.22 -11.05
CA HIS A 35 -10.40 6.23 -11.70
C HIS A 35 -11.45 5.40 -10.93
N ALA A 36 -12.73 5.60 -11.21
CA ALA A 36 -13.82 4.74 -10.71
C ALA A 36 -13.66 3.29 -11.21
N TRP A 37 -13.10 3.10 -12.40
CA TRP A 37 -12.67 1.81 -12.92
C TRP A 37 -11.19 1.55 -12.63
N GLY A 38 -10.86 0.34 -12.15
CA GLY A 38 -9.46 -0.04 -11.89
C GLY A 38 -9.33 -1.48 -11.38
N PRO A 39 -8.11 -1.93 -11.03
CA PRO A 39 -7.81 -3.30 -10.63
C PRO A 39 -8.11 -3.56 -9.14
N TYR A 40 -9.27 -3.17 -8.65
CA TYR A 40 -9.57 -3.11 -7.21
C TYR A 40 -10.03 -4.43 -6.59
N SER A 41 -10.28 -5.47 -7.41
CA SER A 41 -10.72 -6.78 -6.93
C SER A 41 -9.68 -7.42 -5.99
N LYS A 42 -10.19 -8.07 -4.95
CA LYS A 42 -9.38 -8.90 -4.03
C LYS A 42 -9.37 -10.37 -4.41
N ARG A 43 -10.29 -10.81 -5.27
CA ARG A 43 -10.50 -12.23 -5.59
C ARG A 43 -9.88 -12.64 -6.90
N TYR A 44 -10.31 -12.02 -8.00
CA TYR A 44 -9.95 -12.44 -9.34
C TYR A 44 -9.37 -11.26 -10.12
N ALA A 45 -8.36 -11.52 -10.95
CA ALA A 45 -7.82 -10.50 -11.85
C ALA A 45 -8.91 -10.02 -12.81
N GLY A 46 -8.96 -8.71 -13.01
CA GLY A 46 -9.97 -8.09 -13.85
C GLY A 46 -10.04 -6.59 -13.65
N ILE A 47 -11.17 -6.03 -14.02
CA ILE A 47 -11.51 -4.62 -13.83
C ILE A 47 -12.65 -4.50 -12.82
N SER A 48 -12.57 -3.51 -11.98
CA SER A 48 -13.60 -3.19 -10.99
C SER A 48 -14.15 -1.80 -11.20
N HIS A 49 -15.43 -1.60 -10.93
CA HIS A 49 -16.09 -0.29 -10.86
C HIS A 49 -16.61 -0.04 -9.44
N ILE A 50 -16.36 1.15 -8.94
CA ILE A 50 -16.87 1.60 -7.65
C ILE A 50 -17.99 2.60 -7.89
N PRO A 51 -19.27 2.20 -7.73
CA PRO A 51 -20.41 3.08 -8.02
C PRO A 51 -20.56 4.21 -6.99
N ASP A 52 -20.14 3.97 -5.76
CA ASP A 52 -20.24 4.92 -4.65
C ASP A 52 -19.21 4.55 -3.57
N MET A 53 -18.21 5.40 -3.38
CA MET A 53 -17.16 5.20 -2.39
C MET A 53 -17.69 5.07 -0.96
N SER A 54 -18.79 5.77 -0.64
CA SER A 54 -19.35 5.76 0.72
C SER A 54 -19.99 4.42 1.13
N LYS A 55 -20.35 3.58 0.17
CA LYS A 55 -21.05 2.31 0.40
C LYS A 55 -20.12 1.10 0.48
N GLY A 56 -18.87 1.23 0.05
CA GLY A 56 -17.94 0.11 0.01
C GLY A 56 -18.32 -1.01 -0.98
N ILE A 57 -19.21 -0.75 -1.90
CA ILE A 57 -19.68 -1.70 -2.91
C ILE A 57 -18.78 -1.63 -4.14
N ARG A 58 -18.51 -2.78 -4.75
CA ARG A 58 -17.71 -2.88 -5.96
C ARG A 58 -18.34 -3.87 -6.95
N PHE A 59 -18.49 -3.43 -8.19
CA PHE A 59 -18.80 -4.32 -9.32
C PHE A 59 -17.48 -4.82 -9.92
N ASP A 60 -17.36 -6.10 -10.15
CA ASP A 60 -16.17 -6.73 -10.73
C ASP A 60 -16.50 -7.41 -12.04
N PHE A 61 -15.59 -7.30 -13.01
CA PHE A 61 -15.61 -8.02 -14.27
C PHE A 61 -14.26 -8.70 -14.52
N SER A 62 -14.27 -10.01 -14.70
CA SER A 62 -13.07 -10.82 -14.89
C SER A 62 -13.21 -11.73 -16.11
N VAL A 63 -12.14 -11.93 -16.85
CA VAL A 63 -12.06 -12.87 -17.97
C VAL A 63 -11.21 -14.06 -17.55
N MET A 64 -11.77 -15.27 -17.70
CA MET A 64 -11.14 -16.52 -17.30
C MET A 64 -10.94 -17.43 -18.51
N PRO A 65 -9.77 -17.40 -19.17
CA PRO A 65 -9.47 -18.26 -20.30
C PRO A 65 -9.29 -19.72 -19.86
N GLY A 66 -9.57 -20.65 -20.77
CA GLY A 66 -9.34 -22.06 -20.56
C GLY A 66 -9.32 -22.82 -21.88
N TYR A 67 -9.15 -24.15 -21.80
CA TYR A 67 -9.20 -25.03 -22.95
C TYR A 67 -10.55 -25.71 -23.09
N TYR A 68 -10.94 -25.97 -24.34
CA TYR A 68 -11.98 -26.93 -24.70
C TYR A 68 -11.33 -28.19 -25.27
N ARG A 69 -11.11 -29.19 -24.44
CA ARG A 69 -10.49 -30.46 -24.81
C ARG A 69 -11.42 -31.64 -24.49
N ASN A 70 -11.62 -32.55 -25.47
CA ASN A 70 -12.41 -33.78 -25.27
C ASN A 70 -13.76 -33.57 -24.56
N ARG A 71 -14.49 -32.53 -24.89
CA ARG A 71 -15.75 -32.10 -24.26
C ARG A 71 -15.61 -31.68 -22.79
N GLN A 72 -14.39 -31.55 -22.27
CA GLN A 72 -14.15 -31.01 -20.94
C GLN A 72 -13.71 -29.56 -21.03
N LEU A 73 -14.32 -28.73 -20.23
CA LEU A 73 -13.85 -27.36 -19.99
C LEU A 73 -12.77 -27.42 -18.93
N VAL A 74 -11.59 -26.94 -19.26
CA VAL A 74 -10.50 -26.78 -18.29
C VAL A 74 -10.22 -25.28 -18.22
N PRO A 75 -10.97 -24.50 -17.40
CA PRO A 75 -10.69 -23.10 -17.25
C PRO A 75 -9.33 -22.92 -16.59
N HIS A 76 -8.56 -21.98 -17.11
CA HIS A 76 -7.36 -21.48 -16.43
C HIS A 76 -7.83 -20.51 -15.35
N VAL A 77 -7.88 -21.01 -14.13
CA VAL A 77 -8.54 -20.32 -13.04
C VAL A 77 -7.50 -19.61 -12.18
N LEU A 78 -7.87 -18.69 -11.55
CA LEU A 78 -7.43 -17.45 -11.13
C LEU A 78 -7.16 -17.30 -9.67
N PHE A 79 -6.25 -18.08 -9.17
CA PHE A 79 -5.42 -17.59 -8.09
C PHE A 79 -4.22 -16.85 -8.66
N GLU A 80 -3.49 -16.18 -7.82
CA GLU A 80 -2.28 -15.42 -8.12
C GLU A 80 -1.24 -16.18 -8.94
N SER A 81 -1.27 -17.52 -8.87
CA SER A 81 -0.40 -18.39 -9.66
C SER A 81 -0.87 -18.66 -11.09
N SER A 82 -2.05 -18.20 -11.46
CA SER A 82 -2.69 -18.56 -12.73
C SER A 82 -2.76 -17.42 -13.73
N TYR A 83 -2.38 -16.21 -13.32
CA TYR A 83 -2.29 -15.05 -14.19
C TYR A 83 -1.04 -14.24 -13.85
N TYR A 84 -0.64 -13.37 -14.78
CA TYR A 84 0.49 -12.46 -14.61
C TYR A 84 0.02 -11.02 -14.85
N PRO A 85 0.20 -10.09 -13.90
CA PRO A 85 0.17 -8.68 -14.23
C PRO A 85 1.22 -8.41 -15.30
N TRP A 86 0.79 -8.08 -16.52
CA TRP A 86 1.69 -8.07 -17.66
C TRP A 86 2.18 -6.68 -18.03
N GLU A 87 1.26 -5.74 -18.09
CA GLU A 87 1.55 -4.34 -18.36
C GLU A 87 0.43 -3.45 -17.83
N ILE A 88 0.78 -2.45 -17.05
CA ILE A 88 -0.16 -1.41 -16.59
C ILE A 88 0.52 -0.06 -16.75
N ASN A 89 -0.17 0.89 -17.39
CA ASN A 89 0.37 2.23 -17.54
C ASN A 89 0.25 3.04 -16.25
N PRO A 90 1.07 4.11 -16.06
CA PRO A 90 1.06 4.91 -14.84
C PRO A 90 -0.31 5.50 -14.47
N GLU A 91 -1.15 5.83 -15.47
CA GLU A 91 -2.50 6.36 -15.29
C GLU A 91 -3.50 5.31 -14.79
N VAL A 92 -3.14 4.01 -14.81
CA VAL A 92 -3.99 2.86 -14.44
C VAL A 92 -5.29 2.81 -15.27
N ASN A 93 -5.25 3.29 -16.51
CA ASN A 93 -6.39 3.23 -17.44
C ASN A 93 -6.20 2.20 -18.56
N ARG A 94 -5.05 1.53 -18.62
CA ARG A 94 -4.76 0.38 -19.47
C ARG A 94 -4.11 -0.71 -18.63
N ILE A 95 -4.81 -1.83 -18.48
CA ILE A 95 -4.45 -2.90 -17.55
C ILE A 95 -4.45 -4.22 -18.32
N THR A 96 -3.30 -4.86 -18.45
CA THR A 96 -3.15 -6.14 -19.15
C THR A 96 -2.74 -7.24 -18.18
N TYR A 97 -3.49 -8.35 -18.24
CA TYR A 97 -3.13 -9.60 -17.57
C TYR A 97 -2.87 -10.68 -18.62
N ARG A 98 -1.78 -11.44 -18.46
CA ARG A 98 -1.46 -12.60 -19.27
C ARG A 98 -1.84 -13.90 -18.58
N TYR A 99 -2.43 -14.80 -19.32
CA TYR A 99 -2.76 -16.16 -18.91
C TYR A 99 -2.02 -17.15 -19.79
N GLU A 100 -1.03 -17.85 -19.25
CA GLU A 100 -0.28 -18.90 -19.92
C GLU A 100 -1.10 -20.20 -19.87
N LEU A 101 -1.69 -20.60 -20.98
CA LEU A 101 -2.45 -21.84 -21.07
C LEU A 101 -1.55 -23.02 -21.42
N GLU A 102 -0.53 -22.81 -22.21
CA GLU A 102 0.57 -23.72 -22.49
C GLU A 102 1.89 -22.97 -22.35
N TRP A 103 2.66 -23.35 -21.37
CA TRP A 103 3.92 -22.71 -20.99
C TRP A 103 5.01 -22.99 -22.03
N LYS A 104 5.91 -22.10 -22.36
CA LYS A 104 5.96 -20.64 -22.14
C LYS A 104 5.75 -20.01 -23.49
N ASP A 105 4.84 -19.03 -23.57
CA ASP A 105 4.49 -18.34 -24.84
C ASP A 105 3.99 -19.28 -25.96
N LYS A 106 3.56 -20.52 -25.62
CA LYS A 106 3.06 -21.47 -26.61
C LYS A 106 1.60 -21.26 -26.93
N VAL A 107 0.76 -21.23 -25.90
CA VAL A 107 -0.65 -20.82 -26.00
C VAL A 107 -0.95 -19.93 -24.82
N TYR A 108 -1.34 -18.69 -25.09
CA TYR A 108 -1.64 -17.72 -24.03
C TYR A 108 -2.77 -16.78 -24.45
N THR A 109 -3.30 -16.10 -23.46
CA THR A 109 -4.32 -15.06 -23.65
C THR A 109 -3.90 -13.82 -22.89
N ASP A 110 -3.76 -12.69 -23.59
CA ASP A 110 -3.59 -11.37 -23.00
C ASP A 110 -4.95 -10.68 -22.92
N VAL A 111 -5.37 -10.34 -21.72
CA VAL A 111 -6.62 -9.62 -21.47
C VAL A 111 -6.30 -8.20 -21.09
N THR A 112 -6.64 -7.25 -21.95
CA THR A 112 -6.39 -5.82 -21.74
C THR A 112 -7.70 -5.09 -21.51
N TYR A 113 -7.76 -4.39 -20.38
CA TYR A 113 -8.85 -3.50 -20.01
C TYR A 113 -8.44 -2.05 -20.33
N TYR A 114 -9.20 -1.40 -21.20
CA TYR A 114 -9.02 0.00 -21.59
C TYR A 114 -10.14 0.82 -20.94
N VAL A 115 -9.82 1.55 -19.89
CA VAL A 115 -10.76 2.48 -19.26
C VAL A 115 -10.89 3.68 -20.20
N LEU A 116 -12.05 3.82 -20.84
CA LEU A 116 -12.31 4.88 -21.82
C LEU A 116 -12.75 6.18 -21.13
N ASP A 117 -13.58 6.02 -20.11
CA ASP A 117 -14.11 7.08 -19.25
C ASP A 117 -14.75 6.47 -17.98
N ASP A 118 -15.42 7.29 -17.18
CA ASP A 118 -16.07 6.84 -15.93
C ASP A 118 -17.19 5.81 -16.13
N ASN A 119 -17.73 5.71 -17.34
CA ASN A 119 -18.86 4.83 -17.64
C ASN A 119 -18.51 3.61 -18.50
N ARG A 120 -17.32 3.57 -19.11
CA ARG A 120 -17.01 2.57 -20.14
C ARG A 120 -15.60 2.00 -20.02
N THR A 121 -15.51 0.71 -20.13
CA THR A 121 -14.26 -0.03 -20.30
C THR A 121 -14.37 -0.95 -21.51
N LEU A 122 -13.47 -0.81 -22.49
CA LEU A 122 -13.33 -1.77 -23.57
C LEU A 122 -12.36 -2.88 -23.11
N VAL A 123 -12.70 -4.14 -23.38
CA VAL A 123 -11.88 -5.30 -23.06
C VAL A 123 -11.42 -5.95 -24.34
N GLY A 124 -10.10 -5.99 -24.56
CA GLY A 124 -9.46 -6.71 -25.64
C GLY A 124 -8.92 -8.05 -25.14
N ILE A 125 -9.37 -9.15 -25.72
CA ILE A 125 -8.95 -10.52 -25.37
C ILE A 125 -8.16 -11.06 -26.55
N HIS A 126 -6.82 -11.00 -26.45
CA HIS A 126 -5.89 -11.43 -27.48
C HIS A 126 -5.43 -12.85 -27.18
N CYS A 127 -5.90 -13.79 -27.98
CA CYS A 127 -5.61 -15.23 -27.87
C CYS A 127 -4.55 -15.61 -28.91
N VAL A 128 -3.48 -16.28 -28.48
CA VAL A 128 -2.34 -16.64 -29.31
C VAL A 128 -2.08 -18.14 -29.23
N ASN A 129 -1.80 -18.74 -30.38
CA ASN A 129 -1.38 -20.13 -30.54
C ASN A 129 -0.07 -20.16 -31.35
N ASN A 130 1.06 -20.34 -30.69
CA ASN A 130 2.41 -20.51 -31.29
C ASN A 130 2.79 -22.00 -31.34
N THR A 131 1.81 -22.86 -31.59
CA THR A 131 2.05 -24.29 -31.75
C THR A 131 1.67 -24.79 -33.14
N GLY A 132 2.29 -25.87 -33.60
CA GLY A 132 1.94 -26.52 -34.88
C GLY A 132 0.60 -27.27 -34.88
N MET A 133 -0.28 -27.07 -33.89
CA MET A 133 -1.58 -27.78 -33.83
C MET A 133 -2.71 -26.77 -33.53
N PRO A 134 -3.91 -26.99 -34.10
CA PRO A 134 -5.07 -26.16 -33.77
C PRO A 134 -5.39 -26.23 -32.27
N GLN A 135 -5.79 -25.11 -31.68
CA GLN A 135 -6.21 -25.00 -30.29
C GLN A 135 -7.65 -24.52 -30.19
N ASN A 136 -8.39 -25.14 -29.28
CA ASN A 136 -9.76 -24.70 -28.98
C ASN A 136 -9.79 -24.11 -27.58
N LEU A 137 -10.07 -22.81 -27.49
CA LEU A 137 -10.17 -22.11 -26.23
C LEU A 137 -11.62 -21.85 -25.83
N VAL A 138 -11.81 -21.62 -24.56
CA VAL A 138 -13.03 -21.08 -23.97
C VAL A 138 -12.70 -19.84 -23.17
N LEU A 139 -13.62 -18.90 -23.14
CA LEU A 139 -13.50 -17.68 -22.35
C LEU A 139 -14.74 -17.58 -21.46
N ASN A 140 -14.51 -17.56 -20.16
CA ASN A 140 -15.54 -17.34 -19.17
C ASN A 140 -15.44 -15.89 -18.67
N GLN A 141 -16.38 -15.04 -19.05
CA GLN A 141 -16.47 -13.67 -18.53
C GLN A 141 -17.44 -13.67 -17.35
N MET A 142 -16.97 -13.18 -16.22
CA MET A 142 -17.70 -13.17 -14.96
C MET A 142 -17.98 -11.74 -14.52
N ALA A 143 -19.26 -11.40 -14.46
CA ALA A 143 -19.75 -10.16 -13.88
C ALA A 143 -20.38 -10.44 -12.52
N TYR A 144 -19.98 -9.72 -11.48
CA TYR A 144 -20.51 -9.92 -10.14
C TYR A 144 -20.34 -8.66 -9.30
N ILE A 145 -21.06 -8.60 -8.18
CA ILE A 145 -20.95 -7.52 -7.20
C ILE A 145 -20.28 -8.04 -5.94
N ASP A 146 -19.46 -7.21 -5.31
CA ASP A 146 -18.84 -7.48 -4.01
C ASP A 146 -19.28 -6.42 -2.99
N TYR A 147 -19.41 -6.86 -1.74
CA TYR A 147 -19.78 -6.02 -0.61
C TYR A 147 -18.66 -6.06 0.43
N PRO A 148 -18.44 -4.97 1.19
CA PRO A 148 -17.43 -4.97 2.24
C PRO A 148 -17.80 -5.96 3.35
N GLU A 149 -16.80 -6.51 4.03
CA GLU A 149 -17.02 -7.40 5.19
C GLU A 149 -17.82 -6.73 6.31
N THR A 150 -17.71 -5.41 6.39
CA THR A 150 -18.40 -4.57 7.37
C THR A 150 -19.73 -4.03 6.87
N TYR A 151 -20.13 -4.37 5.66
CA TYR A 151 -21.41 -3.91 5.13
C TYR A 151 -22.56 -4.43 5.99
N PRO A 152 -23.48 -3.54 6.43
CA PRO A 152 -24.53 -3.93 7.36
C PRO A 152 -25.50 -4.92 6.73
N GLN A 153 -25.65 -6.06 7.38
CA GLN A 153 -26.67 -7.05 7.06
C GLN A 153 -27.93 -6.87 7.95
N VAL A 154 -27.94 -5.80 8.73
CA VAL A 154 -28.97 -5.50 9.70
C VAL A 154 -29.43 -4.08 9.45
N THR A 155 -30.74 -3.89 9.34
CA THR A 155 -31.36 -2.56 9.22
C THR A 155 -32.35 -2.35 10.37
N ALA A 156 -32.45 -1.13 10.86
CA ALA A 156 -33.49 -0.74 11.80
C ALA A 156 -34.74 -0.33 11.03
N THR A 157 -35.90 -0.84 11.46
CA THR A 157 -37.21 -0.41 10.97
C THR A 157 -37.92 0.34 12.07
N GLY A 158 -38.40 1.53 11.78
CA GLY A 158 -39.10 2.41 12.72
C GLY A 158 -39.66 3.62 12.00
N ALA A 159 -40.10 4.61 12.75
CA ALA A 159 -40.67 5.82 12.16
C ALA A 159 -39.56 6.64 11.43
N SER A 160 -39.99 7.44 10.46
CA SER A 160 -39.12 8.13 9.48
C SER A 160 -38.24 9.25 10.06
N ARG A 161 -38.31 9.53 11.33
CA ARG A 161 -37.62 10.65 12.01
C ARG A 161 -36.58 10.22 13.06
N LEU A 162 -36.28 8.92 13.14
CA LEU A 162 -35.22 8.43 14.03
C LEU A 162 -33.86 8.93 13.56
N GLN A 163 -33.11 9.49 14.49
CA GLN A 163 -31.71 9.85 14.24
C GLN A 163 -30.82 8.76 14.84
N TRP A 164 -29.99 8.13 14.05
CA TRP A 164 -29.01 7.13 14.47
C TRP A 164 -27.64 7.77 14.68
N TYR A 165 -27.01 7.45 15.79
CA TYR A 165 -25.64 7.81 16.14
C TYR A 165 -24.85 6.53 16.38
N ASN A 166 -23.86 6.24 15.50
CA ASN A 166 -22.98 5.10 15.69
C ASN A 166 -22.09 5.31 16.91
N ALA A 167 -21.81 4.26 17.65
CA ALA A 167 -20.93 4.32 18.82
C ALA A 167 -19.51 4.81 18.52
N ILE A 168 -19.02 4.60 17.29
CA ILE A 168 -17.70 5.08 16.85
C ILE A 168 -17.68 6.54 16.41
N ASP A 169 -18.84 7.22 16.35
CA ASP A 169 -18.94 8.63 15.98
C ASP A 169 -18.76 9.57 17.18
N TYR A 170 -18.07 9.10 18.20
CA TYR A 170 -17.74 9.93 19.35
C TYR A 170 -16.88 11.15 18.96
N THR A 171 -17.09 12.25 19.64
CA THR A 171 -16.22 13.43 19.54
C THR A 171 -15.00 13.31 20.47
N GLU A 172 -15.17 12.58 21.59
CA GLU A 172 -14.12 12.33 22.58
C GLU A 172 -14.24 10.89 23.13
N ASN A 173 -13.11 10.22 23.26
CA ASN A 173 -13.00 8.91 23.91
C ASN A 173 -11.92 8.98 25.01
N GLU A 174 -12.36 8.97 26.26
CA GLU A 174 -11.51 9.12 27.43
C GLU A 174 -11.54 7.85 28.30
N PRO A 175 -10.68 6.87 28.03
CA PRO A 175 -10.55 5.69 28.89
C PRO A 175 -9.82 6.07 30.18
N VAL A 176 -10.27 5.57 31.31
CA VAL A 176 -9.62 5.77 32.64
C VAL A 176 -8.23 5.14 32.64
N ARG A 177 -8.09 3.95 32.07
CA ARG A 177 -6.80 3.28 31.93
C ARG A 177 -6.28 3.45 30.51
N LYS A 178 -5.26 4.27 30.36
CA LYS A 178 -4.52 4.41 29.11
C LYS A 178 -3.50 3.27 28.99
N SER A 179 -3.72 2.36 28.05
CA SER A 179 -2.75 1.29 27.74
C SER A 179 -1.55 1.85 26.96
N PRO A 180 -0.44 1.12 26.87
CA PRO A 180 0.67 1.48 25.97
C PRO A 180 0.25 1.71 24.52
N GLN A 181 -0.81 1.02 24.05
CA GLN A 181 -1.36 1.23 22.70
C GLN A 181 -2.22 2.49 22.56
N TYR A 182 -2.31 3.35 23.58
CA TYR A 182 -2.99 4.64 23.42
C TYR A 182 -2.31 5.46 22.32
N ARG A 183 -3.06 6.09 21.44
CA ARG A 183 -2.63 6.74 20.18
C ARG A 183 -2.12 5.77 19.11
N LEU A 184 -2.45 4.50 19.21
CA LEU A 184 -2.10 3.50 18.20
C LEU A 184 -3.32 2.64 17.91
N VAL A 185 -3.91 2.77 16.72
CA VAL A 185 -5.06 1.99 16.27
C VAL A 185 -4.66 1.15 15.06
N TYR A 186 -5.13 -0.10 15.07
CA TYR A 186 -4.78 -1.09 14.07
C TYR A 186 -5.53 -0.84 12.76
N ASP A 187 -4.83 -0.82 11.64
CA ASP A 187 -5.38 -0.56 10.31
C ASP A 187 -6.23 0.73 10.22
N GLY A 188 -5.96 1.69 11.09
CA GLY A 188 -6.74 2.92 11.16
C GLY A 188 -8.13 2.76 11.76
N TRP A 189 -8.51 1.59 12.28
CA TRP A 189 -9.72 1.39 13.06
C TRP A 189 -9.65 2.22 14.34
N GLN A 190 -10.77 2.81 14.68
CA GLN A 190 -10.81 3.65 15.88
C GLN A 190 -10.59 2.84 17.14
N ARG A 191 -10.17 3.53 18.20
CA ARG A 191 -9.95 2.88 19.49
C ARG A 191 -11.19 2.11 19.96
N ASN A 192 -10.94 0.88 20.39
CA ASN A 192 -11.93 -0.06 20.86
C ASN A 192 -12.99 -0.47 19.84
N GLU A 193 -12.84 -0.09 18.58
CA GLU A 193 -13.71 -0.51 17.49
C GLU A 193 -13.49 -1.97 17.14
N GLU A 194 -14.56 -2.68 16.86
CA GLU A 194 -14.54 -4.04 16.31
C GLU A 194 -15.60 -4.23 15.25
N ARG A 195 -15.30 -5.04 14.25
CA ARG A 195 -16.24 -5.37 13.18
C ARG A 195 -17.35 -6.27 13.70
N SER A 196 -18.58 -6.01 13.30
CA SER A 196 -19.72 -6.84 13.62
C SER A 196 -20.76 -6.82 12.50
N ALA A 197 -20.96 -7.98 11.86
CA ALA A 197 -22.02 -8.14 10.87
C ALA A 197 -23.44 -8.04 11.47
N LEU A 198 -23.57 -7.97 12.78
CA LEU A 198 -24.84 -7.83 13.50
C LEU A 198 -25.07 -6.39 13.99
N SER A 199 -24.11 -5.50 13.78
CA SER A 199 -24.29 -4.05 14.02
C SER A 199 -25.09 -3.40 12.91
N LEU A 200 -25.53 -2.15 13.14
CA LEU A 200 -26.27 -1.39 12.13
C LEU A 200 -25.36 -0.85 11.03
N ASP A 201 -24.13 -0.50 11.34
CA ASP A 201 -23.17 0.11 10.41
C ASP A 201 -21.88 -0.73 10.25
N GLY A 202 -21.93 -2.03 10.52
CA GLY A 202 -20.81 -2.94 10.29
C GLY A 202 -19.75 -3.00 11.39
N SER A 203 -19.77 -2.09 12.37
CA SER A 203 -18.85 -2.09 13.51
C SER A 203 -19.51 -1.63 14.80
N ILE A 204 -18.88 -1.95 15.92
CA ILE A 204 -19.29 -1.55 17.26
C ILE A 204 -18.09 -1.02 18.04
N LEU A 205 -18.32 -0.25 19.07
CA LEU A 205 -17.32 0.04 20.09
C LEU A 205 -17.40 -1.06 21.16
N GLY A 206 -16.41 -1.95 21.23
CA GLY A 206 -16.54 -3.14 22.07
C GLY A 206 -15.26 -3.62 22.75
N ARG A 207 -14.08 -3.23 22.25
CA ARG A 207 -12.82 -3.70 22.79
C ARG A 207 -12.38 -2.89 24.01
N GLY A 208 -12.88 -3.26 25.17
CA GLY A 208 -12.43 -2.72 26.45
C GLY A 208 -13.22 -1.50 26.97
N PHE A 209 -14.19 -0.97 26.25
CA PHE A 209 -15.07 0.07 26.79
C PHE A 209 -15.91 -0.48 27.94
N GLY A 210 -15.93 0.21 29.05
CA GLY A 210 -16.65 -0.18 30.27
C GLY A 210 -15.87 -1.10 31.22
N ARG A 211 -14.66 -1.56 30.86
CA ARG A 211 -13.81 -2.34 31.79
C ARG A 211 -13.30 -1.53 32.98
N SER A 212 -13.36 -0.23 32.89
CA SER A 212 -13.05 0.68 34.00
C SER A 212 -14.24 1.58 34.26
N GLU A 213 -14.64 1.69 35.51
CA GLU A 213 -15.60 2.69 35.94
C GLU A 213 -15.05 4.10 35.66
N GLY A 214 -15.84 4.93 34.97
CA GLY A 214 -15.44 6.26 34.51
C GLY A 214 -14.94 6.31 33.03
N ASP A 215 -14.80 5.18 32.30
CA ASP A 215 -14.59 5.24 30.85
C ASP A 215 -15.69 6.06 30.20
N ARG A 216 -15.31 7.08 29.38
CA ARG A 216 -16.25 8.09 28.89
C ARG A 216 -16.14 8.25 27.36
N LEU A 217 -17.34 8.34 26.74
CA LEU A 217 -17.55 8.72 25.34
C LEU A 217 -18.40 9.98 25.30
N SER A 218 -18.05 10.93 24.45
CA SER A 218 -18.84 12.16 24.24
C SER A 218 -19.32 12.21 22.78
N TYR A 219 -20.55 12.68 22.60
CA TYR A 219 -21.21 12.85 21.31
C TYR A 219 -21.84 14.23 21.20
N GLN A 220 -21.86 14.80 19.99
CA GLN A 220 -22.71 15.95 19.66
C GLN A 220 -24.01 15.41 19.05
N VAL A 221 -25.11 15.68 19.67
CA VAL A 221 -26.44 15.19 19.27
C VAL A 221 -27.41 16.33 19.04
N LYS A 222 -28.39 16.14 18.17
CA LYS A 222 -29.39 17.16 17.82
C LYS A 222 -30.79 16.71 18.24
N ILE A 223 -31.51 17.56 18.89
CA ILE A 223 -32.95 17.40 19.18
C ILE A 223 -33.72 18.18 18.13
N LEU A 224 -34.63 17.54 17.42
CA LEU A 224 -35.53 18.17 16.47
C LEU A 224 -36.76 18.77 17.16
N PRO A 225 -37.48 19.73 16.52
CA PRO A 225 -38.62 20.42 17.12
C PRO A 225 -39.77 19.51 17.60
N ASP A 226 -39.92 18.34 16.98
CA ASP A 226 -40.94 17.34 17.35
C ASP A 226 -40.43 16.26 18.32
N GLN A 227 -39.18 16.40 18.79
CA GLN A 227 -38.53 15.46 19.71
C GLN A 227 -38.26 16.05 21.09
N GLU A 228 -38.85 17.18 21.42
CA GLU A 228 -38.64 17.84 22.74
C GLU A 228 -39.05 16.96 23.95
N ASN A 229 -39.98 16.04 23.74
CA ASN A 229 -40.34 14.96 24.65
C ASN A 229 -40.06 13.63 23.92
N GLY A 230 -38.90 13.05 24.13
CA GLY A 230 -38.45 11.91 23.37
C GLY A 230 -37.74 10.86 24.23
N ALA A 231 -36.96 10.03 23.56
CA ALA A 231 -36.17 9.02 24.21
C ALA A 231 -34.82 8.80 23.46
N ILE A 232 -33.84 8.31 24.20
CA ILE A 232 -32.60 7.76 23.69
C ILE A 232 -32.73 6.24 23.70
N GLY A 233 -32.64 5.61 22.52
CA GLY A 233 -32.67 4.15 22.40
C GLY A 233 -31.25 3.61 22.24
N ILE A 234 -30.68 3.00 23.25
CA ILE A 234 -29.31 2.50 23.25
C ILE A 234 -29.29 1.03 22.81
N ARG A 235 -28.54 0.71 21.76
CA ARG A 235 -28.32 -0.66 21.31
C ARG A 235 -26.93 -1.14 21.75
N PHE A 236 -26.90 -2.26 22.46
CA PHE A 236 -25.71 -2.74 23.15
C PHE A 236 -25.65 -4.26 23.23
N LYS A 237 -24.45 -4.78 23.52
CA LYS A 237 -24.20 -6.19 23.83
C LYS A 237 -23.40 -6.27 25.14
N VAL A 238 -23.90 -7.02 26.10
CA VAL A 238 -23.23 -7.34 27.36
C VAL A 238 -23.29 -8.84 27.56
N LYS A 239 -22.23 -9.39 28.11
CA LYS A 239 -22.10 -10.86 28.31
C LYS A 239 -23.26 -11.39 29.14
N LYS A 240 -23.77 -12.56 28.77
CA LYS A 240 -24.89 -13.22 29.45
C LYS A 240 -24.62 -13.41 30.93
N GLY A 241 -25.57 -12.92 31.77
CA GLY A 241 -25.51 -13.01 33.23
C GLY A 241 -24.75 -11.86 33.89
N GLU A 242 -24.15 -10.95 33.11
CA GLU A 242 -23.55 -9.72 33.63
C GLU A 242 -24.52 -8.54 33.46
N ASN A 243 -24.39 -7.49 34.26
CA ASN A 243 -25.10 -6.23 34.10
C ASN A 243 -24.10 -5.09 34.13
N ALA A 244 -24.15 -4.25 33.10
CA ALA A 244 -23.36 -3.03 33.05
C ALA A 244 -24.23 -1.82 33.44
N VAL A 245 -23.58 -0.74 33.87
CA VAL A 245 -24.23 0.52 34.17
C VAL A 245 -23.62 1.60 33.30
N LEU A 246 -24.44 2.39 32.61
CA LEU A 246 -24.05 3.63 31.96
C LEU A 246 -24.64 4.81 32.72
N GLN A 247 -23.81 5.82 33.03
CA GLN A 247 -24.25 7.14 33.49
C GLN A 247 -24.38 8.02 32.24
N LEU A 248 -25.57 8.50 31.96
CA LEU A 248 -25.80 9.49 30.92
C LEU A 248 -25.64 10.88 31.51
N LYS A 249 -24.93 11.78 30.80
CA LYS A 249 -24.76 13.19 31.17
C LYS A 249 -24.94 14.14 29.97
N GLY A 250 -25.21 15.39 30.29
CA GLY A 250 -25.41 16.48 29.33
C GLY A 250 -26.86 16.57 28.84
N LEU A 251 -27.24 15.90 27.76
CA LEU A 251 -28.65 15.90 27.31
C LEU A 251 -29.60 15.46 28.43
N ILE A 252 -29.25 14.41 29.16
CA ILE A 252 -29.98 13.92 30.33
C ILE A 252 -28.99 13.48 31.40
N GLU A 253 -29.45 13.40 32.65
CA GLU A 253 -28.64 13.00 33.80
C GLU A 253 -29.29 11.82 34.50
N GLN A 254 -28.94 10.58 34.10
CA GLN A 254 -29.46 9.41 34.83
C GLN A 254 -28.60 8.15 34.54
N PRO A 255 -28.57 7.19 35.51
CA PRO A 255 -28.01 5.89 35.30
C PRO A 255 -28.96 5.00 34.51
N VAL A 256 -28.36 4.13 33.68
CA VAL A 256 -29.05 3.11 32.86
C VAL A 256 -28.42 1.76 33.11
N THR A 257 -29.22 0.77 33.48
CA THR A 257 -28.74 -0.61 33.62
C THR A 257 -28.86 -1.36 32.30
N LEU A 258 -27.77 -1.88 31.82
CA LEU A 258 -27.67 -2.68 30.62
C LEU A 258 -27.61 -4.18 31.00
N LYS A 259 -28.72 -4.88 30.81
CA LYS A 259 -28.86 -6.29 31.19
C LYS A 259 -28.19 -7.18 30.14
N GLY A 260 -27.22 -7.99 30.54
CA GLY A 260 -26.49 -8.89 29.67
C GLY A 260 -27.26 -10.14 29.26
N THR A 261 -27.55 -10.24 27.97
CA THR A 261 -28.18 -11.40 27.34
C THR A 261 -27.20 -12.26 26.58
N GLY A 262 -26.00 -11.73 26.27
CA GLY A 262 -25.03 -12.30 25.34
C GLY A 262 -25.28 -11.91 23.89
N GLU A 263 -26.45 -11.36 23.59
CA GLU A 263 -26.87 -10.87 22.28
C GLU A 263 -27.10 -9.37 22.29
N PHE A 264 -27.24 -8.76 21.11
CA PHE A 264 -27.62 -7.35 21.03
C PHE A 264 -28.98 -7.12 21.67
N SER A 265 -29.03 -6.17 22.56
CA SER A 265 -30.21 -5.78 23.33
C SER A 265 -30.43 -4.28 23.17
N PHE A 266 -31.60 -3.83 23.52
CA PHE A 266 -32.06 -2.45 23.39
C PHE A 266 -32.63 -1.95 24.68
N VAL A 267 -32.29 -0.70 25.05
CA VAL A 267 -32.88 -0.01 26.20
C VAL A 267 -33.32 1.40 25.80
N SER A 268 -34.53 1.75 26.15
CA SER A 268 -35.08 3.12 25.93
C SER A 268 -34.99 3.96 27.21
N VAL A 269 -34.48 5.17 27.04
CA VAL A 269 -34.29 6.15 28.15
C VAL A 269 -35.05 7.43 27.79
N PRO A 270 -36.21 7.67 28.37
CA PRO A 270 -37.04 8.83 28.07
C PRO A 270 -36.44 10.15 28.60
N TYR A 271 -36.71 11.23 27.89
CA TYR A 271 -36.44 12.58 28.34
C TYR A 271 -37.64 13.51 28.04
N GLN A 272 -37.74 14.61 28.77
CA GLN A 272 -38.84 15.59 28.63
C GLN A 272 -38.30 17.01 28.61
N ASN A 273 -39.08 17.92 28.02
CA ASN A 273 -38.84 19.35 28.00
C ASN A 273 -37.45 19.78 27.53
N LYS A 274 -36.93 19.11 26.50
CA LYS A 274 -35.68 19.51 25.84
C LYS A 274 -35.99 20.34 24.61
N LYS A 275 -35.49 21.56 24.55
CA LYS A 275 -35.67 22.44 23.39
C LYS A 275 -34.97 21.86 22.16
N ALA A 276 -35.49 22.11 20.98
CA ALA A 276 -34.79 21.80 19.75
C ALA A 276 -33.42 22.52 19.72
N GLY A 277 -32.37 21.78 19.33
CA GLY A 277 -30.99 22.30 19.30
C GLY A 277 -29.97 21.23 19.48
N GLU A 278 -28.68 21.64 19.55
CA GLU A 278 -27.54 20.75 19.74
C GLU A 278 -27.20 20.56 21.21
N TYR A 279 -26.87 19.35 21.59
CA TYR A 279 -26.49 18.96 22.94
C TYR A 279 -25.25 18.08 22.94
N LYS A 280 -24.44 18.18 23.98
CA LYS A 280 -23.45 17.15 24.31
C LYS A 280 -24.17 16.02 25.06
N LEU A 281 -23.95 14.78 24.60
CA LEU A 281 -24.34 13.56 25.33
C LEU A 281 -23.06 12.79 25.70
N GLU A 282 -22.93 12.51 26.99
CA GLU A 282 -21.83 11.69 27.50
C GLU A 282 -22.38 10.34 27.98
N LEU A 283 -21.69 9.28 27.56
CA LEU A 283 -21.90 7.92 28.04
C LEU A 283 -20.70 7.53 28.91
N ILE A 284 -20.91 7.40 30.19
CA ILE A 284 -19.86 7.12 31.18
C ILE A 284 -20.11 5.75 31.80
N SER A 285 -19.10 4.87 31.80
CA SER A 285 -19.23 3.59 32.49
C SER A 285 -19.35 3.78 33.98
N GLY A 286 -20.42 3.30 34.58
CA GLY A 286 -20.67 3.24 36.05
C GLY A 286 -20.41 1.86 36.64
N SER A 287 -19.74 0.97 35.90
CA SER A 287 -19.39 -0.39 36.32
C SER A 287 -18.06 -0.81 35.71
N THR A 288 -17.58 -2.02 36.00
CA THR A 288 -16.36 -2.61 35.43
C THR A 288 -16.69 -3.75 34.45
N VAL A 289 -17.89 -3.70 33.86
CA VAL A 289 -18.37 -4.69 32.90
C VAL A 289 -18.23 -4.17 31.48
N GLU A 290 -17.58 -4.93 30.61
CA GLU A 290 -17.36 -4.58 29.21
C GLU A 290 -18.67 -4.45 28.43
N ILE A 291 -18.79 -3.38 27.66
CA ILE A 291 -19.98 -3.04 26.89
C ILE A 291 -19.60 -3.00 25.41
N GLY A 292 -20.20 -3.87 24.61
CA GLY A 292 -20.22 -3.74 23.15
C GLY A 292 -21.32 -2.75 22.78
N LEU A 293 -20.96 -1.53 22.44
CA LEU A 293 -21.92 -0.46 22.10
C LEU A 293 -22.03 -0.36 20.57
N ASP A 294 -23.23 -0.60 20.02
CA ASP A 294 -23.52 -0.41 18.59
C ASP A 294 -23.77 1.07 18.27
N GLY A 295 -24.54 1.71 19.12
CA GLY A 295 -24.90 3.12 19.01
C GLY A 295 -26.22 3.42 19.73
N PHE A 296 -26.81 4.53 19.35
CA PHE A 296 -28.09 4.94 19.94
C PHE A 296 -28.94 5.72 18.95
N PHE A 297 -30.24 5.59 19.11
CA PHE A 297 -31.24 6.40 18.42
C PHE A 297 -31.71 7.57 19.30
N ILE A 298 -32.03 8.68 18.65
CA ILE A 298 -32.82 9.78 19.27
C ILE A 298 -34.09 9.95 18.45
N GLY A 299 -35.23 10.04 19.13
CA GLY A 299 -36.54 10.19 18.51
C GLY A 299 -37.62 10.45 19.51
N SER A 300 -38.89 10.51 19.06
CA SER A 300 -40.04 10.50 19.98
C SER A 300 -40.07 9.20 20.80
N ALA A 301 -40.66 9.18 21.94
CA ALA A 301 -40.78 7.98 22.77
C ALA A 301 -41.52 6.84 22.02
N ASP A 302 -42.54 7.20 21.25
CA ASP A 302 -43.29 6.25 20.43
C ASP A 302 -42.43 5.67 19.30
N ASP A 303 -41.63 6.49 18.60
CA ASP A 303 -40.71 6.05 17.53
C ASP A 303 -39.68 5.09 18.06
N ILE A 304 -39.05 5.42 19.21
CA ILE A 304 -38.05 4.57 19.87
C ILE A 304 -38.65 3.22 20.31
N SER A 305 -39.90 3.23 20.84
CA SER A 305 -40.59 2.00 21.26
C SER A 305 -40.90 1.04 20.09
N ASN A 306 -40.99 1.58 18.87
CA ASN A 306 -41.29 0.83 17.64
C ASN A 306 -40.04 0.43 16.86
N VAL A 307 -38.81 0.75 17.34
CA VAL A 307 -37.58 0.31 16.70
C VAL A 307 -37.52 -1.22 16.72
N ASN A 308 -37.39 -1.79 15.52
CA ASN A 308 -37.15 -3.20 15.34
C ASN A 308 -35.94 -3.38 14.43
N VAL A 309 -34.96 -4.13 14.86
CA VAL A 309 -33.75 -4.43 14.08
C VAL A 309 -33.93 -5.78 13.40
N VAL A 310 -34.04 -5.75 12.09
CA VAL A 310 -34.27 -6.94 11.26
C VAL A 310 -33.02 -7.23 10.46
N ARG A 311 -32.54 -8.46 10.52
CA ARG A 311 -31.43 -8.94 9.69
C ARG A 311 -31.91 -9.08 8.25
N THR A 312 -31.36 -8.28 7.37
CA THR A 312 -31.67 -8.31 5.94
C THR A 312 -30.43 -8.81 5.17
N PRO A 313 -30.48 -10.04 4.62
CA PRO A 313 -29.38 -10.50 3.77
C PRO A 313 -29.23 -9.63 2.54
N ILE A 314 -27.98 -9.34 2.14
CA ILE A 314 -27.70 -8.64 0.90
C ILE A 314 -27.79 -9.67 -0.25
N PRO A 315 -28.67 -9.46 -1.25
CA PRO A 315 -28.76 -10.35 -2.39
C PRO A 315 -27.65 -10.07 -3.40
N PHE A 316 -26.85 -11.08 -3.72
CA PHE A 316 -25.83 -11.00 -4.77
C PHE A 316 -26.41 -11.20 -6.18
N THR A 317 -27.59 -11.77 -6.28
CA THR A 317 -28.25 -12.05 -7.58
C THR A 317 -28.85 -10.78 -8.15
N PRO A 318 -28.46 -10.35 -9.38
CA PRO A 318 -29.04 -9.19 -10.03
C PRO A 318 -30.36 -9.52 -10.70
N ALA A 319 -31.16 -8.50 -10.98
CA ALA A 319 -32.10 -8.57 -12.08
C ALA A 319 -31.33 -8.53 -13.41
N MET A 320 -31.53 -9.49 -14.28
CA MET A 320 -30.80 -9.67 -15.54
C MET A 320 -31.73 -9.58 -16.74
N GLU A 321 -31.34 -8.76 -17.70
CA GLU A 321 -32.01 -8.66 -19.03
C GLU A 321 -30.99 -9.10 -20.08
N VAL A 322 -31.28 -10.18 -20.82
CA VAL A 322 -30.44 -10.65 -21.93
C VAL A 322 -30.99 -10.08 -23.25
N GLY A 323 -30.09 -9.50 -24.05
CA GLY A 323 -30.48 -8.92 -25.36
C GLY A 323 -31.01 -9.97 -26.34
N LYS A 324 -31.78 -9.53 -27.30
CA LYS A 324 -32.43 -10.40 -28.30
C LYS A 324 -31.42 -11.21 -29.13
N ASN A 325 -30.26 -10.65 -29.41
CA ASN A 325 -29.17 -11.30 -30.14
C ASN A 325 -28.36 -12.28 -29.27
N LYS A 326 -28.59 -12.29 -27.94
CA LYS A 326 -27.86 -13.06 -26.95
C LYS A 326 -26.37 -12.77 -26.91
N LYS A 327 -25.96 -11.56 -27.30
CA LYS A 327 -24.56 -11.08 -27.30
C LYS A 327 -24.34 -9.92 -26.34
N ASP A 328 -25.30 -9.68 -25.48
CA ASP A 328 -25.24 -8.71 -24.41
C ASP A 328 -26.19 -9.07 -23.27
N PHE A 329 -25.96 -8.45 -22.13
CA PHE A 329 -26.90 -8.44 -21.00
C PHE A 329 -26.76 -7.15 -20.19
N ILE A 330 -27.83 -6.83 -19.46
CA ILE A 330 -27.88 -5.72 -18.50
C ILE A 330 -28.18 -6.30 -17.11
N LEU A 331 -27.45 -5.84 -16.12
CA LEU A 331 -27.58 -6.25 -14.72
C LEU A 331 -28.02 -5.06 -13.87
N LYS A 332 -28.94 -5.32 -12.93
CA LYS A 332 -29.28 -4.38 -11.86
C LYS A 332 -29.19 -5.08 -10.51
N TYR A 333 -28.28 -4.62 -9.69
CA TYR A 333 -28.12 -5.13 -8.33
C TYR A 333 -28.96 -4.31 -7.34
N LYS A 334 -29.41 -4.95 -6.28
CA LYS A 334 -30.01 -4.25 -5.14
C LYS A 334 -28.94 -3.40 -4.46
N ASP A 335 -29.31 -2.29 -3.90
CA ASP A 335 -28.44 -1.33 -3.19
C ASP A 335 -27.36 -0.65 -4.07
N CYS A 336 -27.38 -0.89 -5.38
CA CYS A 336 -26.56 -0.20 -6.36
C CYS A 336 -27.45 0.62 -7.31
N GLU A 337 -27.20 1.91 -7.44
CA GLU A 337 -27.99 2.78 -8.31
C GLU A 337 -27.72 2.54 -9.78
N ASN A 338 -26.51 2.16 -10.11
CA ASN A 338 -26.08 1.91 -11.47
C ASN A 338 -26.66 0.62 -12.06
N TYR A 339 -26.88 0.63 -13.37
CA TYR A 339 -26.99 -0.55 -14.20
C TYR A 339 -25.62 -0.88 -14.78
N TYR A 340 -25.38 -2.16 -15.07
CA TYR A 340 -24.17 -2.62 -15.73
C TYR A 340 -24.52 -3.38 -17.00
N GLY A 341 -23.91 -2.98 -18.11
CA GLY A 341 -24.05 -3.62 -19.40
C GLY A 341 -22.77 -4.35 -19.80
N VAL A 342 -22.90 -5.52 -20.41
CA VAL A 342 -21.80 -6.26 -21.03
C VAL A 342 -22.21 -6.69 -22.43
N ALA A 343 -21.37 -6.40 -23.43
CA ALA A 343 -21.56 -6.84 -24.82
C ALA A 343 -20.26 -7.41 -25.38
N TRP A 344 -20.36 -8.29 -26.37
CA TRP A 344 -19.19 -8.91 -27.04
C TRP A 344 -19.43 -9.12 -28.55
N ASN A 345 -18.32 -9.24 -29.29
CA ASN A 345 -18.35 -9.41 -30.77
C ASN A 345 -18.11 -10.86 -31.24
N HIS A 346 -18.13 -11.84 -30.33
CA HIS A 346 -17.99 -13.26 -30.68
C HIS A 346 -19.34 -13.88 -31.05
N GLN A 347 -19.34 -14.86 -32.00
CA GLN A 347 -20.59 -15.42 -32.52
C GLN A 347 -21.17 -16.52 -31.61
N HIS A 348 -20.34 -17.38 -31.05
CA HIS A 348 -20.76 -18.54 -30.27
C HIS A 348 -20.65 -18.27 -28.78
N SER A 349 -21.78 -17.96 -28.16
CA SER A 349 -21.83 -17.61 -26.76
C SER A 349 -23.11 -18.07 -26.08
N GLU A 350 -23.02 -18.22 -24.77
CA GLU A 350 -24.15 -18.53 -23.88
C GLU A 350 -24.09 -17.63 -22.65
N VAL A 351 -25.22 -17.13 -22.22
CA VAL A 351 -25.34 -16.41 -20.93
C VAL A 351 -25.76 -17.42 -19.87
N ARG A 352 -24.98 -17.49 -18.80
CA ARG A 352 -25.21 -18.45 -17.72
C ARG A 352 -25.17 -17.76 -16.36
N GLU A 353 -25.75 -18.42 -15.37
CA GLU A 353 -25.64 -18.03 -13.96
C GLU A 353 -24.82 -19.08 -13.19
N ILE A 354 -23.92 -18.63 -12.33
CA ILE A 354 -23.12 -19.49 -11.45
C ILE A 354 -23.38 -19.05 -10.01
N LEU A 355 -23.95 -19.98 -9.21
CA LEU A 355 -24.29 -19.74 -7.82
C LEU A 355 -23.35 -20.52 -6.90
N ASN A 356 -22.19 -19.98 -6.64
CA ASN A 356 -21.18 -20.57 -5.75
C ASN A 356 -20.27 -19.50 -5.16
N GLY A 357 -19.84 -19.68 -3.92
CA GLY A 357 -18.96 -18.73 -3.23
C GLY A 357 -17.53 -18.68 -3.78
N GLU A 358 -17.05 -19.78 -4.33
CA GLU A 358 -15.69 -19.94 -4.84
C GLU A 358 -15.73 -20.56 -6.23
N LEU A 359 -15.16 -19.86 -7.23
CA LEU A 359 -15.20 -20.34 -8.61
C LEU A 359 -14.21 -21.46 -8.88
N GLU A 360 -12.99 -21.41 -8.32
CA GLU A 360 -11.94 -22.34 -8.70
C GLU A 360 -12.27 -23.79 -8.36
N SER A 361 -12.58 -24.09 -7.11
CA SER A 361 -12.93 -25.45 -6.72
C SER A 361 -14.22 -25.91 -7.38
N PHE A 362 -15.13 -24.98 -7.65
CA PHE A 362 -16.36 -25.26 -8.35
C PHE A 362 -16.09 -25.64 -9.81
N PHE A 363 -15.27 -24.90 -10.54
CA PHE A 363 -14.87 -25.21 -11.90
C PHE A 363 -14.16 -26.56 -11.99
N ARG A 364 -13.29 -26.89 -11.08
CA ARG A 364 -12.61 -28.20 -11.05
C ARG A 364 -13.56 -29.39 -10.86
N ARG A 365 -14.70 -29.18 -10.19
CA ARG A 365 -15.63 -30.28 -9.83
C ARG A 365 -16.86 -30.36 -10.72
N LYS A 366 -17.36 -29.24 -11.24
CA LYS A 366 -18.70 -29.12 -11.81
C LYS A 366 -18.73 -28.63 -13.25
N VAL A 367 -17.66 -28.12 -13.81
CA VAL A 367 -17.67 -27.49 -15.14
C VAL A 367 -17.62 -28.51 -16.30
N HIS A 368 -18.04 -29.75 -16.05
CA HIS A 368 -18.32 -30.70 -17.12
C HIS A 368 -19.67 -30.41 -17.79
N ASP A 369 -20.56 -29.68 -17.11
CA ASP A 369 -21.86 -29.31 -17.62
C ASP A 369 -21.76 -27.95 -18.33
N HIS A 370 -21.55 -27.99 -19.63
CA HIS A 370 -21.50 -26.82 -20.51
C HIS A 370 -22.81 -26.56 -21.25
N VAL A 371 -23.87 -27.29 -20.91
CA VAL A 371 -25.19 -27.20 -21.52
C VAL A 371 -26.16 -26.43 -20.63
N SER A 372 -25.92 -26.45 -19.31
CA SER A 372 -26.79 -25.75 -18.36
C SER A 372 -26.59 -24.25 -18.37
N SER A 373 -27.71 -23.53 -18.45
CA SER A 373 -27.74 -22.08 -18.28
C SER A 373 -27.59 -21.66 -16.82
N ARG A 374 -27.71 -22.58 -15.87
CA ARG A 374 -27.60 -22.32 -14.43
C ARG A 374 -26.82 -23.42 -13.72
N LEU A 375 -25.65 -23.04 -13.19
CA LEU A 375 -24.75 -23.91 -12.44
C LEU A 375 -24.87 -23.61 -10.94
N VAL A 376 -25.36 -24.57 -10.16
CA VAL A 376 -25.67 -24.38 -8.75
C VAL A 376 -24.67 -25.12 -7.86
N GLY A 377 -23.97 -24.36 -7.00
CA GLY A 377 -23.11 -24.85 -5.95
C GLY A 377 -23.68 -24.55 -4.55
N ASP A 378 -22.89 -23.88 -3.70
CA ASP A 378 -23.25 -23.55 -2.31
C ASP A 378 -24.20 -22.35 -2.16
N ARG A 379 -24.46 -21.62 -3.24
CA ARG A 379 -25.31 -20.43 -3.33
C ARG A 379 -24.86 -19.24 -2.47
N LYS A 380 -23.60 -19.20 -2.04
CA LYS A 380 -23.08 -18.08 -1.24
C LYS A 380 -22.77 -16.84 -2.05
N TRP A 381 -22.65 -16.98 -3.38
CA TRP A 381 -22.39 -15.89 -4.31
C TRP A 381 -23.11 -16.09 -5.63
N HIS A 382 -23.16 -15.05 -6.45
CA HIS A 382 -23.73 -15.10 -7.78
C HIS A 382 -22.79 -14.47 -8.79
N TYR A 383 -22.55 -15.17 -9.90
CA TYR A 383 -21.81 -14.67 -11.06
C TYR A 383 -22.70 -14.79 -12.29
N THR A 384 -22.81 -13.70 -13.06
CA THR A 384 -23.35 -13.74 -14.42
C THR A 384 -22.20 -14.04 -15.36
N ASN A 385 -22.32 -15.10 -16.13
CA ASN A 385 -21.27 -15.60 -17.00
C ASN A 385 -21.63 -15.45 -18.46
N ALA A 386 -20.87 -14.63 -19.22
CA ALA A 386 -20.84 -14.74 -20.67
C ALA A 386 -19.82 -15.81 -21.04
N PHE A 387 -20.27 -16.91 -21.60
CA PHE A 387 -19.46 -18.08 -21.93
C PHE A 387 -19.25 -18.17 -23.43
N LEU A 388 -18.03 -17.86 -23.89
CA LEU A 388 -17.67 -17.87 -25.31
C LEU A 388 -16.92 -19.16 -25.63
N ARG A 389 -17.43 -19.93 -26.62
CA ARG A 389 -16.85 -21.19 -27.07
C ARG A 389 -17.36 -21.68 -28.43
N PRO A 390 -16.57 -22.41 -29.18
CA PRO A 390 -15.10 -22.46 -29.09
C PRO A 390 -14.50 -21.15 -29.64
N VAL A 391 -13.33 -20.80 -29.13
CA VAL A 391 -12.43 -19.88 -29.81
C VAL A 391 -11.39 -20.75 -30.47
N VAL A 392 -11.49 -20.90 -31.80
CA VAL A 392 -10.64 -21.79 -32.59
C VAL A 392 -9.44 -21.01 -33.07
N LEU A 393 -8.24 -21.48 -32.71
CA LEU A 393 -6.98 -20.92 -33.18
C LEU A 393 -6.28 -21.97 -34.03
N GLU A 394 -6.05 -21.64 -35.30
CA GLU A 394 -5.22 -22.46 -36.20
C GLU A 394 -3.76 -22.48 -35.73
N PRO A 395 -2.92 -23.40 -36.22
CA PRO A 395 -1.49 -23.37 -35.95
C PRO A 395 -0.87 -21.99 -36.27
N ASP A 396 0.03 -21.53 -35.39
CA ASP A 396 0.76 -20.27 -35.57
C ASP A 396 -0.16 -19.06 -35.86
N SER A 397 -1.29 -18.97 -35.17
CA SER A 397 -2.30 -17.92 -35.38
C SER A 397 -2.70 -17.22 -34.10
N GLU A 398 -3.32 -16.05 -34.27
CA GLU A 398 -3.85 -15.23 -33.20
C GLU A 398 -5.23 -14.69 -33.55
N GLN A 399 -6.03 -14.39 -32.50
CA GLN A 399 -7.33 -13.76 -32.64
C GLN A 399 -7.62 -12.82 -31.50
N THR A 400 -8.16 -11.66 -31.77
CA THR A 400 -8.63 -10.73 -30.73
C THR A 400 -10.16 -10.65 -30.71
N ILE A 401 -10.74 -10.84 -29.54
CA ILE A 401 -12.15 -10.66 -29.25
C ILE A 401 -12.30 -9.39 -28.43
N TYR A 402 -13.26 -8.57 -28.77
CA TYR A 402 -13.54 -7.34 -28.03
C TYR A 402 -14.86 -7.42 -27.28
N MET A 403 -14.88 -6.79 -26.10
CA MET A 403 -16.07 -6.66 -25.27
C MET A 403 -16.18 -5.22 -24.77
N LEU A 404 -17.41 -4.78 -24.53
CA LEU A 404 -17.70 -3.55 -23.83
C LEU A 404 -18.29 -3.88 -22.46
N VAL A 405 -17.77 -3.27 -21.42
CA VAL A 405 -18.38 -3.22 -20.08
C VAL A 405 -18.74 -1.77 -19.80
N CYS A 406 -19.98 -1.49 -19.49
CA CYS A 406 -20.43 -0.12 -19.26
C CYS A 406 -21.38 -0.01 -18.06
N THR A 407 -21.52 1.21 -17.55
CA THR A 407 -22.35 1.53 -16.39
C THR A 407 -23.06 2.87 -16.60
N GLY A 408 -24.10 3.12 -15.84
CA GLY A 408 -24.92 4.34 -15.90
C GLY A 408 -26.35 4.07 -15.54
N ASP A 409 -27.26 4.97 -15.94
CA ASP A 409 -28.67 4.66 -15.91
C ASP A 409 -29.05 3.62 -17.00
N LYS A 410 -30.27 3.09 -16.97
CA LYS A 410 -30.68 2.01 -17.87
C LYS A 410 -30.63 2.42 -19.35
N GLU A 411 -31.01 3.64 -19.66
CA GLU A 411 -31.09 4.16 -21.03
C GLU A 411 -29.68 4.38 -21.59
N GLN A 412 -28.79 4.95 -20.81
CA GLN A 412 -27.37 5.10 -21.17
C GLN A 412 -26.72 3.75 -21.48
N VAL A 413 -26.90 2.76 -20.59
CA VAL A 413 -26.36 1.41 -20.80
C VAL A 413 -26.93 0.79 -22.08
N GLN A 414 -28.23 0.90 -22.34
CA GLN A 414 -28.83 0.38 -23.57
C GLN A 414 -28.26 1.04 -24.84
N GLN A 415 -28.01 2.36 -24.79
CA GLN A 415 -27.43 3.11 -25.91
C GLN A 415 -25.99 2.68 -26.18
N GLU A 416 -25.17 2.49 -25.12
CA GLU A 416 -23.78 2.05 -25.26
C GLU A 416 -23.69 0.63 -25.84
N LEU A 417 -24.51 -0.32 -25.37
CA LEU A 417 -24.56 -1.68 -25.92
C LEU A 417 -25.00 -1.67 -27.41
N GLN A 418 -25.98 -0.85 -27.75
CA GLN A 418 -26.42 -0.72 -29.15
C GLN A 418 -25.34 -0.09 -30.03
N SER A 419 -24.64 0.92 -29.52
CA SER A 419 -23.53 1.57 -30.22
C SER A 419 -22.39 0.59 -30.47
N PHE A 420 -22.03 -0.22 -29.47
CA PHE A 420 -21.02 -1.25 -29.61
C PHE A 420 -21.38 -2.30 -30.67
N HIS A 421 -22.63 -2.77 -30.74
CA HIS A 421 -23.05 -3.71 -31.75
C HIS A 421 -23.09 -3.10 -33.16
N SER A 422 -23.42 -1.81 -33.27
CA SER A 422 -23.53 -1.14 -34.57
C SER A 422 -22.19 -0.71 -35.14
N THR A 423 -21.26 -0.25 -34.30
CA THR A 423 -19.96 0.32 -34.71
C THR A 423 -18.81 -0.06 -33.79
N PRO A 424 -18.51 -1.36 -33.57
CA PRO A 424 -17.43 -1.77 -32.66
C PRO A 424 -16.07 -1.22 -33.12
N ASP A 425 -15.84 -1.14 -34.43
CA ASP A 425 -14.56 -0.70 -35.02
C ASP A 425 -14.15 0.72 -34.62
N LYS A 426 -15.12 1.58 -34.29
CA LYS A 426 -14.80 2.95 -33.82
C LYS A 426 -14.08 2.93 -32.48
N LEU A 427 -14.57 2.16 -31.49
CA LEU A 427 -13.93 2.02 -30.18
C LEU A 427 -12.60 1.27 -30.29
N ILE A 428 -12.55 0.23 -31.11
CA ILE A 428 -11.34 -0.55 -31.37
C ILE A 428 -10.26 0.33 -32.00
N ALA A 429 -10.60 1.16 -33.00
CA ALA A 429 -9.66 2.08 -33.62
C ALA A 429 -9.15 3.13 -32.63
N GLN A 430 -10.00 3.63 -31.74
CA GLN A 430 -9.61 4.57 -30.69
C GLN A 430 -8.50 3.99 -29.79
N VAL A 431 -8.68 2.77 -29.29
CA VAL A 431 -7.66 2.17 -28.39
C VAL A 431 -6.38 1.78 -29.15
N LYS A 432 -6.48 1.32 -30.39
CA LYS A 432 -5.31 1.03 -31.23
C LYS A 432 -4.47 2.29 -31.50
N SER A 433 -5.09 3.41 -31.78
CA SER A 433 -4.38 4.67 -32.00
C SER A 433 -3.61 5.16 -30.77
N THR A 434 -4.09 4.86 -29.56
CA THR A 434 -3.38 5.15 -28.32
C THR A 434 -2.21 4.17 -28.06
N GLU A 435 -2.30 2.94 -28.55
CA GLU A 435 -1.19 1.97 -28.47
C GLU A 435 -0.04 2.35 -29.41
N ASP A 436 -0.36 2.76 -30.63
CA ASP A 436 0.64 3.17 -31.63
C ASP A 436 1.37 4.47 -31.21
N ALA A 437 0.74 5.32 -30.45
CA ALA A 437 1.29 6.57 -29.94
C ALA A 437 2.27 6.40 -28.76
N LYS A 438 2.48 5.18 -28.25
CA LYS A 438 3.41 4.95 -27.14
C LYS A 438 4.82 5.38 -27.51
N SER A 439 5.38 6.30 -26.73
CA SER A 439 6.82 6.52 -26.75
C SER A 439 7.49 5.26 -26.18
N LYS A 440 8.42 4.66 -26.92
CA LYS A 440 9.31 3.65 -26.32
C LYS A 440 10.07 4.34 -25.19
N ASP A 441 9.95 3.83 -23.98
CA ASP A 441 10.74 4.32 -22.86
C ASP A 441 12.20 4.36 -23.25
N LYS A 442 12.78 5.55 -23.27
CA LYS A 442 14.21 5.69 -23.53
C LYS A 442 14.96 5.14 -22.33
N VAL A 443 15.80 4.16 -22.55
CA VAL A 443 16.73 3.61 -21.55
C VAL A 443 18.14 3.80 -22.02
N LEU A 444 19.07 3.93 -21.07
CA LEU A 444 20.49 3.97 -21.34
C LEU A 444 21.00 2.60 -21.83
N PRO A 445 22.07 2.55 -22.64
CA PRO A 445 22.63 1.30 -23.14
C PRO A 445 22.92 0.28 -22.03
N GLY A 446 22.46 -0.96 -22.23
CA GLY A 446 22.55 -2.06 -21.28
C GLY A 446 21.35 -2.15 -20.31
N GLY A 447 20.43 -1.17 -20.34
CA GLY A 447 19.19 -1.21 -19.57
C GLY A 447 18.09 -2.05 -20.22
N GLU A 448 18.19 -2.29 -21.52
CA GLU A 448 17.18 -3.03 -22.29
C GLU A 448 16.92 -4.43 -21.75
N LYS A 449 17.95 -5.08 -21.22
CA LYS A 449 17.82 -6.42 -20.60
C LYS A 449 16.96 -6.44 -19.35
N TYR A 450 16.77 -5.30 -18.67
CA TYR A 450 15.97 -5.20 -17.44
C TYR A 450 14.52 -4.72 -17.65
N LEU A 451 14.14 -4.42 -18.91
CA LEU A 451 12.82 -3.89 -19.24
C LEU A 451 11.69 -4.86 -18.88
N LEU A 452 11.88 -6.17 -19.11
CA LEU A 452 10.86 -7.16 -18.79
C LEU A 452 10.61 -7.21 -17.30
N GLY A 453 11.64 -7.37 -16.49
CA GLY A 453 11.52 -7.44 -15.02
C GLY A 453 10.94 -6.16 -14.40
N SER A 454 11.34 -5.00 -14.92
CA SER A 454 10.81 -3.70 -14.46
C SER A 454 9.33 -3.52 -14.84
N ARG A 455 8.94 -3.90 -16.07
CA ARG A 455 7.54 -3.85 -16.54
C ARG A 455 6.62 -4.75 -15.71
N LEU A 456 7.05 -6.00 -15.44
CA LEU A 456 6.27 -6.95 -14.64
C LEU A 456 6.11 -6.47 -13.20
N LEU A 457 7.16 -5.87 -12.63
CA LEU A 457 7.07 -5.31 -11.27
C LEU A 457 6.18 -4.07 -11.23
N GLN A 458 6.29 -3.16 -12.21
CA GLN A 458 5.37 -2.02 -12.32
C GLN A 458 3.93 -2.49 -12.45
N ALA A 459 3.67 -3.50 -13.28
CA ALA A 459 2.33 -4.07 -13.44
C ALA A 459 1.83 -4.72 -12.15
N SER A 460 2.68 -5.46 -11.43
CA SER A 460 2.35 -6.02 -10.12
C SER A 460 2.04 -4.91 -9.10
N LEU A 461 2.88 -3.89 -9.03
CA LEU A 461 2.71 -2.75 -8.14
C LEU A 461 1.37 -2.02 -8.38
N LEU A 462 1.08 -1.70 -9.65
CA LEU A 462 -0.13 -0.97 -10.03
C LEU A 462 -1.39 -1.84 -10.02
N SER A 463 -1.29 -3.17 -10.12
CA SER A 463 -2.42 -4.07 -9.94
C SER A 463 -2.75 -4.33 -8.47
N ASN A 464 -1.78 -4.18 -7.56
CA ASN A 464 -1.95 -4.44 -6.13
C ASN A 464 -2.66 -3.28 -5.41
N ILE A 465 -3.78 -2.85 -5.97
CA ILE A 465 -4.70 -1.87 -5.37
C ILE A 465 -5.95 -2.64 -4.96
N VAL A 466 -6.46 -2.39 -3.77
CA VAL A 466 -7.64 -3.06 -3.22
C VAL A 466 -8.70 -2.07 -2.75
N TYR A 467 -9.97 -2.47 -2.88
CA TYR A 467 -11.15 -1.79 -2.38
C TYR A 467 -12.25 -2.83 -2.08
N PRO A 468 -13.12 -2.65 -1.10
CA PRO A 468 -13.04 -1.61 -0.07
C PRO A 468 -12.07 -1.99 1.06
N VAL A 469 -11.40 -0.99 1.61
CA VAL A 469 -10.73 -1.08 2.91
C VAL A 469 -11.32 0.00 3.78
N TYR A 470 -11.79 -0.36 4.98
CA TYR A 470 -12.37 0.58 5.92
C TYR A 470 -11.30 1.07 6.89
N THR A 471 -11.10 2.36 6.97
CA THR A 471 -10.16 2.99 7.89
C THR A 471 -10.60 4.44 8.16
N GLN A 472 -10.40 4.93 9.38
CA GLN A 472 -10.75 6.30 9.77
C GLN A 472 -12.18 6.70 9.36
N LYS A 473 -13.14 5.77 9.50
CA LYS A 473 -14.58 5.92 9.20
C LYS A 473 -14.90 6.06 7.69
N GLU A 474 -13.99 5.72 6.81
CA GLU A 474 -14.25 5.76 5.37
C GLU A 474 -13.82 4.46 4.68
N TYR A 475 -14.38 4.18 3.51
CA TYR A 475 -13.91 3.15 2.60
C TYR A 475 -12.91 3.77 1.64
N ILE A 476 -11.75 3.15 1.53
CA ILE A 476 -10.65 3.66 0.71
C ILE A 476 -10.14 2.63 -0.28
N ARG A 477 -9.47 3.14 -1.32
CA ARG A 477 -8.52 2.38 -2.15
C ARG A 477 -7.13 2.62 -1.62
N HIS A 478 -6.29 1.59 -1.58
CA HIS A 478 -4.89 1.76 -1.24
C HIS A 478 -4.01 0.73 -1.94
N PHE A 479 -2.74 1.07 -2.10
CA PHE A 479 -1.73 0.13 -2.55
C PHE A 479 -1.39 -0.87 -1.44
N THR A 480 -1.29 -2.14 -1.79
CA THR A 480 -0.96 -3.22 -0.86
C THR A 480 0.22 -4.04 -1.40
N PRO A 481 0.99 -4.73 -0.54
CA PRO A 481 2.13 -5.55 -0.97
C PRO A 481 1.78 -6.63 -1.99
N GLY A 482 0.58 -7.17 -1.90
CA GLY A 482 0.00 -8.16 -2.79
C GLY A 482 -1.51 -8.30 -2.52
N LYS A 483 -2.29 -8.84 -3.44
CA LYS A 483 -3.76 -8.94 -3.30
C LYS A 483 -4.21 -9.67 -2.04
N ASN A 484 -3.47 -10.66 -1.57
CA ASN A 484 -3.77 -11.38 -0.33
C ASN A 484 -3.37 -10.61 0.94
N TRP A 485 -2.45 -9.64 0.80
CA TRP A 485 -1.94 -8.81 1.88
C TRP A 485 -2.67 -7.46 1.89
N ASN A 486 -4.00 -7.50 2.04
CA ASN A 486 -4.88 -6.36 1.81
C ASN A 486 -5.07 -5.43 3.01
N SER A 487 -4.30 -5.61 4.08
CA SER A 487 -4.24 -4.70 5.21
C SER A 487 -3.29 -3.51 4.96
N LEU A 488 -3.35 -2.52 5.85
CA LEU A 488 -2.53 -1.31 5.77
C LEU A 488 -1.15 -1.53 6.43
N TYR A 489 -0.30 -2.31 5.79
CA TYR A 489 1.04 -2.64 6.29
C TYR A 489 1.96 -1.42 6.33
N THR A 490 2.35 -1.01 7.53
CA THR A 490 3.00 0.28 7.81
C THR A 490 4.30 0.48 7.04
N TRP A 491 5.27 -0.41 7.16
CA TRP A 491 6.57 -0.22 6.51
C TRP A 491 6.56 -0.51 5.01
N ASP A 492 5.73 -1.47 4.58
CA ASP A 492 5.56 -1.83 3.15
C ASP A 492 5.11 -0.63 2.33
N SER A 493 4.24 0.22 2.88
CA SER A 493 3.77 1.43 2.21
C SER A 493 4.91 2.38 1.84
N GLY A 494 5.98 2.42 2.62
CA GLY A 494 7.17 3.20 2.31
C GLY A 494 7.91 2.66 1.09
N PHE A 495 8.09 1.34 0.96
CA PHE A 495 8.71 0.72 -0.22
C PHE A 495 7.80 0.80 -1.44
N ILE A 496 6.49 0.62 -1.28
CA ILE A 496 5.52 0.86 -2.35
C ILE A 496 5.63 2.30 -2.87
N ALA A 497 5.66 3.28 -1.98
CA ALA A 497 5.83 4.68 -2.35
C ALA A 497 7.16 4.92 -3.08
N LEU A 498 8.26 4.30 -2.64
CA LEU A 498 9.55 4.36 -3.34
C LEU A 498 9.45 3.86 -4.78
N GLY A 499 8.82 2.71 -5.01
CA GLY A 499 8.59 2.21 -6.37
C GLY A 499 7.72 3.15 -7.20
N LEU A 500 6.68 3.71 -6.60
CA LEU A 500 5.78 4.66 -7.25
C LEU A 500 6.46 5.99 -7.63
N ILE A 501 7.50 6.44 -6.92
CA ILE A 501 8.25 7.66 -7.30
C ILE A 501 8.76 7.58 -8.74
N ASP A 502 9.17 6.40 -9.20
CA ASP A 502 9.70 6.20 -10.54
C ASP A 502 8.63 5.85 -11.61
N VAL A 503 7.37 5.69 -11.17
CA VAL A 503 6.19 5.43 -12.01
C VAL A 503 5.30 6.67 -12.11
N ASP A 504 4.88 7.21 -10.95
CA ASP A 504 4.04 8.40 -10.81
C ASP A 504 4.23 9.03 -9.41
N PRO A 505 4.98 10.12 -9.27
CA PRO A 505 5.23 10.76 -7.98
C PRO A 505 3.97 11.21 -7.23
N ALA A 506 2.87 11.51 -7.94
CA ALA A 506 1.60 11.86 -7.30
C ALA A 506 1.01 10.66 -6.56
N LYS A 507 1.09 9.46 -7.14
CA LYS A 507 0.66 8.22 -6.48
C LYS A 507 1.56 7.84 -5.31
N ALA A 508 2.86 8.15 -5.39
CA ALA A 508 3.77 7.99 -4.26
C ALA A 508 3.38 8.89 -3.07
N PHE A 509 3.06 10.15 -3.34
CA PHE A 509 2.53 11.08 -2.34
C PHE A 509 1.25 10.54 -1.69
N GLU A 510 0.27 10.13 -2.48
CA GLU A 510 -1.00 9.59 -1.99
C GLU A 510 -0.81 8.30 -1.19
N CYS A 511 0.14 7.45 -1.58
CA CYS A 511 0.49 6.24 -0.84
C CYS A 511 1.02 6.60 0.56
N ILE A 512 1.95 7.54 0.69
CA ILE A 512 2.45 7.99 1.99
C ILE A 512 1.30 8.62 2.81
N LYS A 513 0.49 9.47 2.17
CA LYS A 513 -0.68 10.11 2.81
C LYS A 513 -1.65 9.09 3.41
N ALA A 514 -1.98 8.03 2.66
CA ALA A 514 -2.94 7.02 3.07
C ALA A 514 -2.55 6.29 4.37
N TYR A 515 -1.25 6.20 4.67
CA TYR A 515 -0.74 5.53 5.87
C TYR A 515 -0.34 6.50 7.01
N THR A 516 -0.52 7.78 6.82
CA THR A 516 -0.33 8.80 7.86
C THR A 516 -1.68 9.30 8.36
N THR A 517 -1.68 9.94 9.51
CA THR A 517 -2.92 10.49 10.11
C THR A 517 -2.84 12.00 10.22
N PRO A 518 -3.96 12.72 10.12
CA PRO A 518 -4.01 14.15 10.40
C PRO A 518 -3.41 14.48 11.77
N VAL A 519 -2.82 15.66 11.90
CA VAL A 519 -2.21 16.11 13.14
C VAL A 519 -3.27 16.19 14.24
N GLY A 520 -2.98 15.62 15.40
CA GLY A 520 -3.89 15.57 16.52
C GLY A 520 -4.92 14.43 16.48
N SER A 521 -4.87 13.57 15.44
CA SER A 521 -5.69 12.36 15.39
C SER A 521 -5.49 11.48 16.64
N GLU A 522 -6.50 10.67 16.95
CA GLU A 522 -6.43 9.69 18.05
C GLU A 522 -5.27 8.69 17.82
N SER A 523 -5.03 8.28 16.59
CA SER A 523 -3.86 7.48 16.21
C SER A 523 -2.72 8.37 15.73
N ALA A 524 -1.50 8.06 16.16
CA ALA A 524 -0.30 8.79 15.72
C ALA A 524 0.09 8.45 14.27
N PHE A 525 -0.29 7.25 13.77
CA PHE A 525 -0.12 6.77 12.40
C PHE A 525 -0.97 5.52 12.20
N ILE A 526 -1.11 5.05 10.96
CA ILE A 526 -1.78 3.78 10.69
C ILE A 526 -0.85 2.63 11.08
N HIS A 527 -1.31 1.82 12.02
CA HIS A 527 -0.54 0.75 12.64
C HIS A 527 -0.91 -0.61 12.11
N HIS A 528 0.04 -1.27 11.44
CA HIS A 528 0.03 -2.70 11.15
C HIS A 528 1.43 -3.20 10.77
N GLY A 529 1.74 -4.43 11.12
CA GLY A 529 3.03 -5.05 10.75
C GLY A 529 4.20 -4.53 11.57
N THR A 530 5.11 -3.80 10.97
CA THR A 530 6.33 -3.31 11.61
C THR A 530 6.48 -1.81 11.52
N PRO A 531 7.11 -1.15 12.52
CA PRO A 531 7.14 0.30 12.64
C PRO A 531 8.35 0.96 11.98
N LEU A 532 9.04 0.34 11.05
CA LEU A 532 10.19 0.96 10.40
C LEU A 532 9.80 2.25 9.66
N PRO A 533 10.61 3.33 9.73
CA PRO A 533 10.26 4.66 9.24
C PRO A 533 10.46 4.84 7.72
N ILE A 534 10.08 3.84 6.92
CA ILE A 534 10.35 3.83 5.46
C ILE A 534 9.56 4.92 4.74
N GLN A 535 8.39 5.31 5.25
CA GLN A 535 7.65 6.48 4.72
C GLN A 535 8.48 7.78 4.81
N MET A 536 9.30 7.93 5.85
CA MET A 536 10.17 9.10 6.01
C MET A 536 11.34 9.06 5.02
N TYR A 537 11.81 7.85 4.69
CA TYR A 537 12.83 7.65 3.66
C TYR A 537 12.28 7.93 2.26
N ALA A 538 11.08 7.40 1.97
CA ALA A 538 10.37 7.70 0.74
C ALA A 538 10.03 9.18 0.59
N TYR A 539 9.69 9.86 1.68
CA TYR A 539 9.45 11.31 1.72
C TYR A 539 10.69 12.12 1.29
N ALA A 540 11.89 11.74 1.73
CA ALA A 540 13.13 12.38 1.30
C ALA A 540 13.40 12.18 -0.20
N ASP A 541 13.19 10.95 -0.69
CA ASP A 541 13.36 10.65 -2.12
C ASP A 541 12.29 11.32 -2.98
N LEU A 542 11.05 11.39 -2.51
CA LEU A 542 9.98 12.11 -3.18
C LEU A 542 10.30 13.60 -3.30
N TRP A 543 10.84 14.21 -2.23
CA TRP A 543 11.33 15.58 -2.27
C TRP A 543 12.44 15.75 -3.31
N ASN A 544 13.52 14.96 -3.23
CA ASN A 544 14.66 15.08 -4.15
C ASN A 544 14.29 14.87 -5.63
N ASN A 545 13.17 14.17 -5.90
CA ASN A 545 12.68 13.93 -7.25
C ASN A 545 11.68 14.99 -7.74
N SER A 546 10.81 15.51 -6.87
CA SER A 546 9.71 16.40 -7.26
C SER A 546 9.95 17.87 -6.92
N LEU A 547 10.74 18.15 -5.90
CA LEU A 547 10.94 19.48 -5.29
C LEU A 547 9.60 20.18 -4.95
N SER A 548 8.55 19.39 -4.71
CA SER A 548 7.22 19.90 -4.41
C SER A 548 7.14 20.39 -2.97
N ARG A 549 7.17 21.71 -2.80
CA ARG A 549 7.03 22.32 -1.48
C ARG A 549 5.69 22.02 -0.84
N GLU A 550 4.63 21.95 -1.62
CA GLU A 550 3.30 21.60 -1.15
C GLU A 550 3.28 20.18 -0.52
N THR A 551 3.87 19.20 -1.20
CA THR A 551 4.05 17.84 -0.67
C THR A 551 4.87 17.82 0.61
N LEU A 552 5.98 18.58 0.63
CA LEU A 552 6.86 18.68 1.78
C LEU A 552 6.11 19.22 3.01
N GLU A 553 5.38 20.33 2.85
CA GLU A 553 4.60 20.98 3.91
C GLU A 553 3.43 20.11 4.42
N PHE A 554 2.75 19.41 3.51
CA PHE A 554 1.60 18.57 3.87
C PHE A 554 2.02 17.33 4.68
N LEU A 555 3.04 16.61 4.23
CA LEU A 555 3.46 15.34 4.86
C LEU A 555 4.27 15.56 6.14
N TYR A 556 5.04 16.63 6.23
CA TYR A 556 5.97 16.89 7.34
C TYR A 556 5.32 16.75 8.74
N PRO A 557 4.23 17.45 9.07
CA PRO A 557 3.64 17.39 10.43
C PRO A 557 3.05 16.00 10.75
N ARG A 558 2.56 15.27 9.75
CA ARG A 558 2.05 13.91 9.87
C ARG A 558 3.16 12.91 10.16
N LEU A 559 4.26 13.00 9.42
CA LEU A 559 5.46 12.19 9.64
C LEU A 559 6.15 12.54 10.97
N LYS A 560 6.17 13.81 11.36
CA LYS A 560 6.66 14.23 12.69
C LYS A 560 5.84 13.60 13.82
N GLN A 561 4.52 13.52 13.68
CA GLN A 561 3.64 12.88 14.66
C GLN A 561 3.98 11.39 14.82
N PHE A 562 4.11 10.68 13.71
CA PHE A 562 4.54 9.28 13.67
C PHE A 562 5.94 9.11 14.30
N PHE A 563 6.90 9.92 13.86
CA PHE A 563 8.26 9.92 14.39
C PHE A 563 8.29 10.13 15.91
N ASN A 564 7.58 11.13 16.41
CA ASN A 564 7.58 11.44 17.86
C ASN A 564 7.05 10.28 18.70
N PHE A 565 6.03 9.59 18.23
CA PHE A 565 5.53 8.39 18.90
C PHE A 565 6.62 7.30 18.97
N MET A 566 7.23 6.97 17.85
CA MET A 566 8.21 5.88 17.78
C MET A 566 9.57 6.24 18.38
N ALA A 567 9.97 7.51 18.37
CA ALA A 567 11.18 8.00 19.05
C ALA A 567 11.01 8.11 20.58
N GLY A 568 9.82 7.81 21.11
CA GLY A 568 9.51 7.90 22.54
C GLY A 568 9.40 9.33 23.07
N ASN A 569 9.05 10.28 22.21
CA ASN A 569 8.81 11.68 22.58
C ASN A 569 7.33 11.97 22.85
N ASP A 570 6.44 11.12 22.38
CA ASP A 570 4.99 11.19 22.68
C ASP A 570 4.78 10.69 24.13
N PRO A 571 3.96 11.39 24.97
CA PRO A 571 3.77 11.04 26.37
C PRO A 571 3.10 9.67 26.59
N TYR A 572 2.47 9.12 25.56
CA TYR A 572 1.83 7.79 25.59
C TYR A 572 2.73 6.67 25.06
N SER A 573 3.89 7.02 24.49
CA SER A 573 4.81 6.04 23.96
C SER A 573 5.68 5.41 25.05
N THR A 574 5.91 4.10 24.93
CA THR A 574 6.83 3.33 25.78
C THR A 574 8.03 2.78 25.02
N THR A 575 8.29 3.30 23.80
CA THR A 575 9.37 2.79 22.94
C THR A 575 10.75 3.09 23.49
N ARG A 576 10.92 4.20 24.20
CA ARG A 576 12.22 4.64 24.74
C ARG A 576 12.53 4.01 26.09
N MET A 577 13.66 3.32 26.19
CA MET A 577 14.24 2.86 27.44
C MET A 577 14.75 4.08 28.24
N LYS A 578 14.28 4.26 29.48
CA LYS A 578 14.58 5.46 30.28
C LYS A 578 16.04 5.56 30.67
N GLY A 579 16.67 4.41 31.01
CA GLY A 579 18.07 4.37 31.47
C GLY A 579 19.07 4.47 30.32
N SER A 580 18.89 3.71 29.24
CA SER A 580 19.83 3.67 28.09
C SER A 580 19.53 4.67 26.98
N GLY A 581 18.28 5.09 26.83
CA GLY A 581 17.84 5.91 25.70
C GLY A 581 17.61 5.15 24.39
N LEU A 582 17.91 3.85 24.32
CA LEU A 582 17.64 2.99 23.15
C LEU A 582 16.15 2.76 22.96
N LEU A 583 15.78 2.39 21.74
CA LEU A 583 14.37 2.16 21.36
C LEU A 583 14.04 0.67 21.30
N ARG A 584 12.81 0.36 21.70
CA ARG A 584 12.17 -0.96 21.55
C ARG A 584 10.75 -0.80 21.00
N THR A 585 10.15 -1.89 20.52
CA THR A 585 8.81 -1.85 19.92
C THR A 585 7.84 -2.90 20.48
N TRP A 586 8.28 -3.73 21.42
CA TRP A 586 7.58 -4.94 21.88
C TRP A 586 6.24 -4.70 22.61
N ASP A 587 5.97 -3.45 23.02
CA ASP A 587 4.65 -3.10 23.53
C ASP A 587 3.59 -2.93 22.42
N TYR A 588 4.02 -2.82 21.18
CA TYR A 588 3.18 -2.49 20.01
C TYR A 588 3.29 -3.52 18.89
N PHE A 589 4.49 -4.09 18.68
CA PHE A 589 4.82 -4.96 17.57
C PHE A 589 5.58 -6.18 18.05
N TYR A 590 5.28 -7.32 17.48
CA TYR A 590 6.06 -8.55 17.70
C TYR A 590 7.37 -8.55 16.89
N ASN A 591 7.50 -7.64 15.92
CA ASN A 591 8.55 -7.55 14.93
C ASN A 591 9.13 -6.13 14.93
N SER A 592 10.45 -5.98 15.02
CA SER A 592 11.14 -4.68 15.07
C SER A 592 11.69 -4.24 13.72
N GLY A 593 12.03 -5.17 12.82
CA GLY A 593 12.79 -4.91 11.61
C GLY A 593 12.11 -5.35 10.31
N GLY A 594 10.88 -5.84 10.37
CA GLY A 594 10.19 -6.41 9.21
C GLY A 594 10.58 -7.86 8.88
N TRP A 595 11.47 -8.44 9.65
CA TRP A 595 12.03 -9.78 9.47
C TRP A 595 11.47 -10.79 10.49
N ASP A 596 10.44 -11.53 10.12
CA ASP A 596 9.61 -12.34 11.02
C ASP A 596 10.38 -13.38 11.84
N ASP A 597 11.32 -14.11 11.23
CA ASP A 597 12.09 -15.16 11.88
C ASP A 597 13.60 -14.83 12.03
N TYR A 598 13.95 -13.55 12.01
CA TYR A 598 15.32 -13.11 12.27
C TYR A 598 15.77 -13.58 13.67
N PRO A 599 16.92 -14.29 13.79
CA PRO A 599 17.20 -15.11 14.96
C PRO A 599 17.15 -14.41 16.32
N PRO A 600 17.81 -13.26 16.58
CA PRO A 600 17.72 -12.63 17.90
C PRO A 600 16.32 -12.08 18.17
N GLN A 601 15.65 -11.54 17.18
CA GLN A 601 14.28 -11.05 17.30
C GLN A 601 13.31 -12.18 17.63
N HIS A 602 13.37 -13.29 16.89
CA HIS A 602 12.50 -14.44 17.12
C HIS A 602 12.71 -15.04 18.51
N ALA A 603 13.97 -15.08 18.98
CA ALA A 603 14.31 -15.61 20.29
C ALA A 603 13.91 -14.70 21.46
N ARG A 604 13.82 -13.38 21.25
CA ARG A 604 13.66 -12.38 22.32
C ARG A 604 12.51 -11.41 22.11
N GLY A 605 11.80 -11.49 21.00
CA GLY A 605 10.63 -10.67 20.73
C GLY A 605 9.60 -10.73 21.87
N GLY A 606 9.04 -9.58 22.23
CA GLY A 606 8.15 -9.44 23.37
C GLY A 606 8.84 -9.30 24.74
N ASN A 607 10.16 -9.51 24.82
CA ASN A 607 10.92 -9.23 26.05
C ASN A 607 11.20 -7.73 26.16
N LYS A 608 10.46 -7.06 27.04
CA LYS A 608 10.53 -5.60 27.23
C LYS A 608 11.87 -5.07 27.73
N LEU A 609 12.76 -5.94 28.20
CA LEU A 609 14.11 -5.59 28.65
C LEU A 609 15.19 -5.86 27.60
N VAL A 610 14.80 -6.01 26.33
CA VAL A 610 15.72 -6.19 25.19
C VAL A 610 15.44 -5.12 24.14
N THR A 611 16.50 -4.46 23.66
CA THR A 611 16.38 -3.52 22.52
C THR A 611 17.10 -4.07 21.29
N PRO A 612 16.43 -4.05 20.10
CA PRO A 612 17.09 -4.32 18.83
C PRO A 612 17.94 -3.12 18.40
N VAL A 613 18.79 -3.31 17.41
CA VAL A 613 19.66 -2.24 16.87
C VAL A 613 18.90 -1.40 15.83
N VAL A 614 18.20 -2.07 14.90
CA VAL A 614 17.54 -1.45 13.75
C VAL A 614 16.56 -0.32 14.14
N THR A 615 15.79 -0.51 15.20
CA THR A 615 14.81 0.51 15.63
C THR A 615 15.51 1.82 15.95
N SER A 616 16.57 1.78 16.80
CA SER A 616 17.33 2.97 17.16
C SER A 616 18.08 3.57 15.96
N ALA A 617 18.70 2.74 15.13
CA ALA A 617 19.46 3.18 13.97
C ALA A 617 18.58 3.85 12.89
N TYR A 618 17.43 3.24 12.56
CA TYR A 618 16.57 3.77 11.52
C TYR A 618 15.81 5.02 11.96
N TYR A 619 15.36 5.09 13.23
CA TYR A 619 14.76 6.34 13.75
C TYR A 619 15.78 7.45 13.95
N LEU A 620 17.07 7.13 14.17
CA LEU A 620 18.12 8.11 14.12
C LEU A 620 18.28 8.69 12.70
N ARG A 621 18.34 7.85 11.67
CA ARG A 621 18.35 8.34 10.27
C ARG A 621 17.09 9.13 9.94
N ALA A 622 15.91 8.68 10.38
CA ALA A 622 14.66 9.43 10.20
C ALA A 622 14.71 10.81 10.86
N ALA A 623 15.31 10.94 12.06
CA ALA A 623 15.53 12.23 12.71
C ALA A 623 16.39 13.18 11.85
N LYS A 624 17.46 12.66 11.24
CA LYS A 624 18.31 13.44 10.34
C LYS A 624 17.56 13.91 9.08
N ILE A 625 16.76 13.05 8.47
CA ILE A 625 15.90 13.36 7.32
C ILE A 625 14.88 14.45 7.69
N LEU A 626 14.14 14.26 8.77
CA LEU A 626 13.15 15.24 9.22
C LEU A 626 13.78 16.55 9.66
N ARG A 627 15.03 16.53 10.16
CA ARG A 627 15.80 17.74 10.43
C ARG A 627 16.16 18.50 9.15
N LEU A 628 16.52 17.80 8.06
CA LEU A 628 16.74 18.45 6.75
C LEU A 628 15.44 19.06 6.21
N ALA A 629 14.32 18.35 6.31
CA ALA A 629 13.01 18.90 5.95
C ALA A 629 12.62 20.10 6.82
N ALA A 630 12.85 20.05 8.13
CA ALA A 630 12.62 21.16 9.04
C ALA A 630 13.49 22.38 8.71
N LYS A 631 14.74 22.16 8.29
CA LYS A 631 15.64 23.21 7.81
C LYS A 631 15.09 23.87 6.56
N GLU A 632 14.63 23.09 5.57
CA GLU A 632 13.99 23.57 4.34
C GLU A 632 12.73 24.40 4.63
N LEU A 633 11.93 23.94 5.61
CA LEU A 633 10.70 24.62 6.06
C LEU A 633 10.95 25.79 7.04
N GLY A 634 12.19 26.04 7.47
CA GLY A 634 12.54 27.09 8.42
C GLY A 634 12.12 26.84 9.87
N LEU A 635 11.85 25.59 10.26
CA LEU A 635 11.32 25.17 11.56
C LEU A 635 12.43 24.96 12.60
N LYS A 636 13.04 26.05 13.10
CA LYS A 636 14.20 26.02 14.00
C LYS A 636 13.98 25.27 15.31
N LYS A 637 12.77 25.29 15.85
CA LYS A 637 12.43 24.53 17.08
C LYS A 637 12.52 23.03 16.82
N ASP A 638 11.95 22.59 15.73
CA ASP A 638 11.93 21.18 15.37
C ASP A 638 13.34 20.65 15.09
N MET A 639 14.17 21.45 14.43
CA MET A 639 15.59 21.11 14.22
C MET A 639 16.28 20.77 15.54
N LYS A 640 16.10 21.60 16.59
CA LYS A 640 16.68 21.34 17.92
C LYS A 640 16.12 20.07 18.58
N GLU A 641 14.83 19.79 18.41
CA GLU A 641 14.21 18.57 18.92
C GLU A 641 14.85 17.33 18.26
N TYR A 642 15.07 17.35 16.94
CA TYR A 642 15.76 16.26 16.24
C TYR A 642 17.22 16.14 16.64
N GLU A 643 17.95 17.23 16.83
CA GLU A 643 19.36 17.24 17.31
C GLU A 643 19.50 16.50 18.65
N GLN A 644 18.57 16.72 19.58
CA GLN A 644 18.53 16.00 20.85
C GLN A 644 18.30 14.48 20.68
N VAL A 645 17.45 14.08 19.73
CA VAL A 645 17.21 12.65 19.45
C VAL A 645 18.45 12.04 18.77
N ILE A 646 19.06 12.74 17.83
CA ILE A 646 20.27 12.31 17.12
C ILE A 646 21.41 12.09 18.12
N GLU A 647 21.67 13.05 19.00
CA GLU A 647 22.71 12.94 20.03
C GLU A 647 22.45 11.77 20.99
N ARG A 648 21.23 11.67 21.52
CA ARG A 648 20.85 10.59 22.43
C ARG A 648 21.03 9.21 21.83
N LEU A 649 20.47 8.97 20.63
CA LEU A 649 20.53 7.65 19.99
C LEU A 649 21.95 7.31 19.52
N SER A 650 22.71 8.30 19.03
CA SER A 650 24.12 8.11 18.63
C SER A 650 24.97 7.66 19.82
N ASN A 651 24.87 8.37 20.93
CA ASN A 651 25.60 8.04 22.14
C ASN A 651 25.19 6.67 22.70
N ALA A 652 23.88 6.37 22.71
CA ALA A 652 23.38 5.10 23.22
C ALA A 652 23.85 3.89 22.40
N LEU A 653 23.74 3.97 21.06
CA LEU A 653 24.20 2.90 20.16
C LEU A 653 25.70 2.67 20.29
N GLN A 654 26.52 3.74 20.28
CA GLN A 654 27.98 3.64 20.40
C GLN A 654 28.41 3.12 21.76
N THR A 655 27.71 3.50 22.84
CA THR A 655 28.11 3.13 24.21
C THR A 655 27.71 1.69 24.55
N TYR A 656 26.54 1.24 24.11
CA TYR A 656 25.94 0.01 24.65
C TYR A 656 25.87 -1.13 23.63
N SER A 657 25.88 -0.83 22.32
CA SER A 657 25.55 -1.82 21.29
C SER A 657 26.74 -2.29 20.45
N TRP A 658 27.84 -1.52 20.38
CA TRP A 658 29.03 -1.93 19.62
C TRP A 658 29.74 -3.08 20.27
N ASP A 659 29.98 -4.17 19.54
CA ASP A 659 30.74 -5.33 19.97
C ASP A 659 32.07 -5.37 19.24
N GLU A 660 33.14 -4.99 19.94
CA GLU A 660 34.48 -4.88 19.37
C GLU A 660 35.03 -6.24 18.89
N GLU A 661 34.63 -7.33 19.53
CA GLU A 661 35.08 -8.66 19.16
C GLU A 661 34.54 -9.09 17.80
N SER A 662 33.23 -9.04 17.62
CA SER A 662 32.58 -9.46 16.38
C SER A 662 32.60 -8.40 15.26
N GLY A 663 32.78 -7.12 15.62
CA GLY A 663 32.66 -6.00 14.65
C GLY A 663 31.24 -5.71 14.18
N TYR A 664 30.24 -6.13 14.94
CA TYR A 664 28.83 -5.85 14.71
C TYR A 664 28.23 -5.10 15.90
N PHE A 665 27.12 -4.40 15.67
CA PHE A 665 26.30 -3.93 16.77
C PHE A 665 25.37 -5.04 17.26
N GLY A 666 25.22 -5.18 18.57
CA GLY A 666 24.43 -6.24 19.21
C GLY A 666 23.14 -5.72 19.86
N TYR A 667 22.18 -6.61 20.04
CA TYR A 667 21.02 -6.35 20.88
C TYR A 667 21.47 -6.12 22.32
N VAL A 668 20.79 -5.21 23.02
CA VAL A 668 21.17 -4.82 24.39
C VAL A 668 20.15 -5.35 25.40
N LEU A 669 20.66 -6.04 26.42
CA LEU A 669 19.89 -6.46 27.58
C LEU A 669 19.85 -5.33 28.61
N HIS A 670 18.74 -5.19 29.33
CA HIS A 670 18.50 -4.14 30.31
C HIS A 670 18.10 -4.73 31.66
N ASP A 671 18.33 -4.00 32.73
CA ASP A 671 17.77 -4.28 34.04
C ASP A 671 16.33 -3.79 34.19
N SER A 672 15.71 -4.03 35.35
CA SER A 672 14.34 -3.59 35.64
C SER A 672 14.15 -2.07 35.72
N LEU A 673 15.25 -1.31 35.82
CA LEU A 673 15.26 0.16 35.74
C LEU A 673 15.53 0.68 34.32
N GLU A 674 15.60 -0.23 33.37
CA GLU A 674 15.86 0.03 31.94
C GLU A 674 17.30 0.54 31.66
N ASN A 675 18.24 0.33 32.55
CA ASN A 675 19.65 0.59 32.31
C ASN A 675 20.27 -0.53 31.47
N ALA A 676 21.09 -0.18 30.49
CA ALA A 676 21.83 -1.17 29.70
C ALA A 676 22.79 -1.98 30.55
N LYS A 677 22.81 -3.30 30.34
CA LYS A 677 23.68 -4.24 31.06
C LYS A 677 24.78 -4.80 30.17
N GLU A 678 24.40 -5.48 29.12
CA GLU A 678 25.30 -6.23 28.24
C GLU A 678 24.68 -6.47 26.87
N ILE A 679 25.51 -6.86 25.93
CA ILE A 679 25.09 -7.29 24.60
C ILE A 679 24.55 -8.73 24.69
N LEU A 680 23.43 -8.98 24.00
CA LEU A 680 22.83 -10.30 23.90
C LEU A 680 23.78 -11.27 23.17
N ARG A 681 24.15 -12.36 23.82
CA ARG A 681 24.99 -13.42 23.26
C ARG A 681 24.19 -14.66 22.89
N TYR A 682 24.68 -15.39 21.87
CA TYR A 682 24.19 -16.71 21.52
C TYR A 682 24.78 -17.78 22.48
N LYS A 683 24.41 -19.04 22.31
CA LYS A 683 24.80 -20.14 23.20
C LYS A 683 26.31 -20.35 23.32
N ASP A 684 27.03 -20.06 22.24
CA ASP A 684 28.49 -20.15 22.13
C ASP A 684 29.22 -18.86 22.50
N GLN A 685 28.51 -17.89 23.09
CA GLN A 685 29.00 -16.56 23.48
C GLN A 685 29.28 -15.62 22.31
N SER A 686 29.02 -16.02 21.08
CA SER A 686 29.12 -15.12 19.93
C SER A 686 28.01 -14.03 19.99
N ASN A 687 28.24 -12.89 19.31
CA ASN A 687 27.21 -11.87 19.15
C ASN A 687 25.99 -12.46 18.47
N PHE A 688 24.83 -12.35 19.13
CA PHE A 688 23.59 -12.89 18.57
C PHE A 688 22.96 -11.99 17.49
N ASN A 689 23.68 -11.00 16.97
CA ASN A 689 23.24 -10.07 15.94
C ASN A 689 24.22 -9.94 14.78
N LYS A 690 24.92 -11.02 14.42
CA LYS A 690 25.72 -11.07 13.19
C LYS A 690 24.76 -11.18 11.99
N GLY A 691 24.48 -10.06 11.36
CA GLY A 691 23.53 -9.97 10.25
C GLY A 691 23.17 -8.53 9.90
N LEU A 692 22.16 -8.36 9.04
CA LEU A 692 21.72 -7.05 8.55
C LEU A 692 21.35 -6.07 9.67
N ASP A 693 20.75 -6.53 10.76
CA ASP A 693 20.43 -5.65 11.89
C ASP A 693 21.70 -5.08 12.53
N GLY A 694 22.75 -5.91 12.70
CA GLY A 694 24.01 -5.51 13.28
C GLY A 694 24.83 -4.49 12.46
N VAL A 695 24.50 -4.28 11.19
CA VAL A 695 25.13 -3.28 10.33
C VAL A 695 24.30 -2.00 10.15
N THR A 696 23.05 -1.96 10.63
CA THR A 696 22.15 -0.81 10.46
C THR A 696 22.67 0.54 10.97
N PRO A 697 23.57 0.63 12.00
CA PRO A 697 24.17 1.91 12.41
C PRO A 697 25.02 2.61 11.34
N LEU A 698 25.45 1.90 10.27
CA LEU A 698 26.00 2.54 9.08
C LEU A 698 25.00 3.53 8.48
N THR A 699 23.74 3.10 8.33
CA THR A 699 22.64 3.95 7.81
C THR A 699 22.42 5.18 8.66
N ALA A 700 22.59 5.05 9.98
CA ALA A 700 22.48 6.17 10.90
C ALA A 700 23.59 7.23 10.73
N GLY A 701 24.71 6.88 10.06
CA GLY A 701 25.85 7.77 9.85
C GLY A 701 26.54 8.16 11.14
N ILE A 702 26.73 7.18 12.06
CA ILE A 702 27.37 7.39 13.37
C ILE A 702 28.66 6.60 13.55
N CYS A 703 28.98 5.72 12.60
CA CYS A 703 30.13 4.84 12.72
C CYS A 703 31.45 5.58 12.54
N SER A 704 32.46 5.22 13.35
CA SER A 704 33.83 5.68 13.14
C SER A 704 34.39 5.06 11.85
N PRO A 705 35.47 5.62 11.26
CA PRO A 705 36.10 5.06 10.08
C PRO A 705 36.45 3.57 10.22
N VAL A 706 36.96 3.17 11.40
CA VAL A 706 37.29 1.76 11.70
C VAL A 706 36.04 0.88 11.71
N GLN A 707 34.94 1.36 12.30
CA GLN A 707 33.67 0.65 12.28
C GLN A 707 33.10 0.56 10.85
N VAL A 708 33.18 1.63 10.06
CA VAL A 708 32.77 1.63 8.64
C VAL A 708 33.53 0.57 7.87
N ASP A 709 34.87 0.53 8.00
CA ASP A 709 35.71 -0.44 7.27
C ASP A 709 35.37 -1.88 7.66
N ARG A 710 35.15 -2.16 8.96
CA ARG A 710 34.76 -3.49 9.43
C ARG A 710 33.37 -3.89 8.94
N LEU A 711 32.36 -3.03 9.08
CA LEU A 711 30.99 -3.33 8.71
C LEU A 711 30.81 -3.46 7.18
N VAL A 712 31.47 -2.63 6.40
CA VAL A 712 31.50 -2.76 4.95
C VAL A 712 32.25 -4.03 4.54
N GLY A 713 33.34 -4.37 5.27
CA GLY A 713 34.03 -5.64 5.11
C GLY A 713 33.10 -6.85 5.27
N HIS A 714 32.28 -6.87 6.33
CA HIS A 714 31.24 -7.91 6.54
C HIS A 714 30.20 -7.93 5.42
N LEU A 715 29.74 -6.77 4.98
CA LEU A 715 28.71 -6.69 3.90
C LEU A 715 29.17 -7.33 2.59
N PHE A 716 30.47 -7.24 2.26
CA PHE A 716 31.02 -7.71 0.97
C PHE A 716 31.91 -8.94 1.08
N SER A 717 32.08 -9.53 2.27
CA SER A 717 32.77 -10.80 2.50
C SER A 717 31.88 -11.97 2.01
N PRO A 718 32.36 -12.82 1.09
CA PRO A 718 31.62 -13.99 0.63
C PRO A 718 31.46 -15.09 1.70
N ASP A 719 32.29 -15.06 2.75
CA ASP A 719 32.19 -15.97 3.88
C ASP A 719 31.21 -15.48 4.95
N GLU A 720 30.70 -14.24 4.82
CA GLU A 720 29.84 -13.61 5.79
C GLU A 720 28.51 -13.17 5.16
N LEU A 721 28.33 -11.90 4.76
CA LEU A 721 27.03 -11.42 4.30
C LEU A 721 26.85 -11.44 2.78
N TRP A 722 27.93 -11.36 2.00
CA TRP A 722 27.81 -11.33 0.55
C TRP A 722 27.53 -12.71 -0.06
N THR A 723 26.52 -12.79 -0.91
CA THR A 723 26.18 -14.01 -1.64
C THR A 723 26.10 -13.75 -3.16
N LYS A 724 25.93 -14.80 -3.96
CA LYS A 724 25.74 -14.67 -5.41
C LYS A 724 24.44 -13.95 -5.80
N VAL A 725 23.47 -13.81 -4.87
CA VAL A 725 22.18 -13.16 -5.11
C VAL A 725 22.04 -11.83 -4.35
N GLY A 726 23.02 -11.43 -3.59
CA GLY A 726 23.04 -10.18 -2.82
C GLY A 726 23.41 -10.39 -1.36
N ILE A 727 23.08 -9.45 -0.50
CA ILE A 727 23.40 -9.46 0.92
C ILE A 727 22.43 -10.38 1.67
N SER A 728 22.96 -11.41 2.33
CA SER A 728 22.19 -12.30 3.21
C SER A 728 21.65 -11.55 4.44
N THR A 729 20.48 -11.94 4.94
CA THR A 729 19.93 -11.37 6.17
C THR A 729 20.74 -11.70 7.41
N VAL A 730 21.37 -12.86 7.44
CA VAL A 730 22.24 -13.34 8.53
C VAL A 730 23.61 -13.70 7.96
N ASP A 731 24.65 -13.38 8.71
CA ASP A 731 26.04 -13.76 8.42
C ASP A 731 26.15 -15.29 8.30
N GLN A 732 26.65 -15.77 7.17
CA GLN A 732 26.76 -17.20 6.85
C GLN A 732 27.69 -17.94 7.81
N SER A 733 28.62 -17.23 8.48
CA SER A 733 29.49 -17.78 9.52
C SER A 733 28.82 -17.91 10.89
N ALA A 734 27.64 -17.32 11.08
CA ALA A 734 26.95 -17.34 12.36
C ALA A 734 26.33 -18.72 12.63
N PRO A 735 26.43 -19.24 13.88
CA PRO A 735 25.95 -20.58 14.21
C PRO A 735 24.41 -20.73 14.14
N TYR A 736 23.70 -19.64 13.97
CA TYR A 736 22.25 -19.58 13.82
C TYR A 736 21.78 -19.25 12.39
N TYR A 737 22.71 -19.16 11.43
CA TYR A 737 22.39 -19.03 10.00
C TYR A 737 21.67 -20.26 9.48
N LYS A 738 20.68 -20.07 8.64
CA LYS A 738 19.96 -21.14 7.93
C LYS A 738 20.05 -20.94 6.43
N VAL A 739 20.71 -21.86 5.77
CA VAL A 739 20.69 -21.93 4.31
C VAL A 739 19.24 -22.02 3.84
N ASP A 740 18.90 -21.19 2.86
CA ASP A 740 17.55 -21.14 2.27
C ASP A 740 16.43 -20.90 3.31
N GLY A 741 16.76 -20.25 4.44
CA GLY A 741 15.78 -19.78 5.40
C GLY A 741 14.96 -18.59 4.86
N TYR A 742 14.02 -18.09 5.66
CA TYR A 742 13.20 -16.92 5.32
C TYR A 742 13.99 -15.63 5.65
N TRP A 743 13.70 -14.95 6.76
CA TRP A 743 14.51 -13.83 7.25
C TRP A 743 15.74 -14.26 8.10
N ASN A 744 15.98 -15.53 8.23
CA ASN A 744 17.13 -16.10 8.92
C ASN A 744 18.22 -16.64 7.99
N GLY A 745 18.17 -16.26 6.70
CA GLY A 745 19.19 -16.65 5.73
C GLY A 745 19.00 -16.20 4.29
N ALA A 746 17.76 -15.94 3.83
CA ALA A 746 17.51 -15.53 2.44
C ALA A 746 17.95 -14.09 2.13
N VAL A 747 17.86 -13.70 0.87
CA VAL A 747 18.18 -12.34 0.38
C VAL A 747 16.89 -11.57 0.11
N TRP A 748 16.79 -10.39 0.73
CA TRP A 748 15.64 -9.50 0.64
C TRP A 748 16.08 -8.10 0.19
N PHE A 749 15.32 -7.47 -0.71
CA PHE A 749 15.69 -6.17 -1.28
C PHE A 749 15.45 -4.94 -0.39
N PRO A 750 14.48 -4.91 0.55
CA PRO A 750 14.23 -3.73 1.37
C PRO A 750 15.47 -3.17 2.07
N HIS A 751 16.13 -4.01 2.87
CA HIS A 751 17.32 -3.58 3.60
C HIS A 751 18.55 -3.38 2.70
N GLN A 752 18.61 -4.07 1.55
CA GLN A 752 19.65 -3.80 0.56
C GLN A 752 19.48 -2.43 -0.10
N TRP A 753 18.25 -1.97 -0.30
CA TRP A 753 18.00 -0.60 -0.76
C TRP A 753 18.50 0.42 0.27
N VAL A 754 18.24 0.19 1.55
CA VAL A 754 18.76 1.05 2.62
C VAL A 754 20.30 1.03 2.65
N MET A 755 20.92 -0.12 2.47
CA MET A 755 22.39 -0.23 2.39
C MET A 755 22.93 0.44 1.11
N TRP A 756 22.25 0.33 -0.02
CA TRP A 756 22.61 1.03 -1.25
C TRP A 756 22.65 2.56 -1.05
N LYS A 757 21.62 3.15 -0.44
CA LYS A 757 21.60 4.57 -0.08
C LYS A 757 22.74 4.93 0.88
N THR A 758 22.98 4.06 1.86
CA THR A 758 24.07 4.22 2.84
C THR A 758 25.44 4.19 2.19
N LEU A 759 25.67 3.29 1.24
CA LEU A 759 26.94 3.21 0.50
C LEU A 759 27.18 4.47 -0.35
N LEU A 760 26.12 5.07 -0.93
CA LEU A 760 26.23 6.37 -1.61
C LEU A 760 26.63 7.47 -0.60
N ASP A 761 26.05 7.49 0.58
CA ASP A 761 26.44 8.43 1.64
C ASP A 761 27.89 8.23 2.08
N LEU A 762 28.41 7.02 2.11
CA LEU A 762 29.78 6.69 2.46
C LEU A 762 30.81 6.94 1.33
N GLY A 763 30.38 7.47 0.19
CA GLY A 763 31.24 7.67 -0.98
C GLY A 763 31.67 6.36 -1.68
N LYS A 764 30.98 5.25 -1.40
CA LYS A 764 31.27 3.88 -1.91
C LYS A 764 30.36 3.53 -3.08
N GLY A 765 30.51 4.28 -4.18
CA GLY A 765 29.67 4.13 -5.36
C GLY A 765 29.81 2.78 -6.06
N GLU A 766 31.01 2.17 -6.06
CA GLU A 766 31.23 0.86 -6.67
C GLU A 766 30.50 -0.26 -5.92
N GLU A 767 30.52 -0.20 -4.60
CA GLU A 767 29.81 -1.13 -3.75
C GLU A 767 28.30 -0.95 -3.88
N ALA A 768 27.83 0.30 -3.98
CA ALA A 768 26.43 0.62 -4.24
C ALA A 768 26.00 0.05 -5.62
N TYR A 769 26.82 0.26 -6.66
CA TYR A 769 26.57 -0.31 -7.98
C TYR A 769 26.49 -1.84 -7.93
N ARG A 770 27.40 -2.50 -7.21
CA ARG A 770 27.43 -3.95 -7.06
C ARG A 770 26.15 -4.50 -6.42
N VAL A 771 25.62 -3.84 -5.37
CA VAL A 771 24.36 -4.23 -4.71
C VAL A 771 23.21 -4.13 -5.72
N ALA A 772 23.05 -2.99 -6.37
CA ALA A 772 21.94 -2.73 -7.29
C ALA A 772 21.96 -3.66 -8.52
N HIS A 773 23.13 -3.85 -9.13
CA HIS A 773 23.28 -4.71 -10.31
C HIS A 773 23.06 -6.18 -10.00
N THR A 774 23.57 -6.67 -8.87
CA THR A 774 23.30 -8.05 -8.45
C THR A 774 21.81 -8.29 -8.27
N ALA A 775 21.09 -7.34 -7.69
CA ALA A 775 19.65 -7.43 -7.53
C ALA A 775 18.91 -7.39 -8.88
N LEU A 776 19.27 -6.45 -9.77
CA LEU A 776 18.67 -6.32 -11.10
C LEU A 776 18.90 -7.58 -11.96
N ASP A 777 20.13 -8.14 -11.97
CA ASP A 777 20.45 -9.33 -12.73
C ASP A 777 19.67 -10.57 -12.24
N ASN A 778 19.54 -10.76 -10.93
CA ASN A 778 18.77 -11.86 -10.36
C ASN A 778 17.27 -11.69 -10.62
N TRP A 779 16.78 -10.47 -10.50
CA TRP A 779 15.38 -10.15 -10.78
C TRP A 779 14.99 -10.42 -12.23
N GLU A 780 15.78 -9.92 -13.19
CA GLU A 780 15.53 -10.14 -14.61
C GLU A 780 15.59 -11.62 -14.97
N LYS A 781 16.61 -12.33 -14.46
CA LYS A 781 16.75 -13.78 -14.67
C LYS A 781 15.53 -14.55 -14.18
N GLU A 782 14.98 -14.19 -13.01
CA GLU A 782 13.79 -14.82 -12.47
C GLU A 782 12.54 -14.46 -13.28
N CYS A 783 12.33 -13.18 -13.57
CA CYS A 783 11.19 -12.73 -14.37
C CYS A 783 11.21 -13.32 -15.77
N ALA A 784 12.39 -13.39 -16.43
CA ALA A 784 12.53 -14.04 -17.71
C ALA A 784 12.27 -15.56 -17.66
N ALA A 785 12.51 -16.22 -16.54
CA ALA A 785 12.28 -17.65 -16.37
C ALA A 785 10.82 -17.97 -16.00
N SER A 786 10.16 -17.20 -15.11
CA SER A 786 8.89 -17.57 -14.50
C SER A 786 7.75 -16.57 -14.71
N TYR A 787 8.03 -15.35 -15.15
CA TYR A 787 7.12 -14.20 -15.21
C TYR A 787 6.58 -13.75 -13.84
N PHE A 788 7.05 -14.34 -12.75
CA PHE A 788 6.67 -13.93 -11.40
C PHE A 788 7.56 -12.84 -10.82
N THR A 789 6.96 -11.98 -10.03
CA THR A 789 7.62 -11.05 -9.12
C THR A 789 7.54 -11.64 -7.72
N PHE A 790 8.69 -11.91 -7.10
CA PHE A 790 8.77 -12.62 -5.82
C PHE A 790 9.12 -11.71 -4.65
N GLU A 791 8.90 -12.23 -3.48
CA GLU A 791 9.13 -11.59 -2.19
C GLU A 791 10.62 -11.56 -1.81
N HIS A 792 11.33 -12.67 -2.02
CA HIS A 792 12.75 -12.84 -1.67
C HIS A 792 13.45 -13.85 -2.59
N PHE A 793 14.76 -14.02 -2.39
CA PHE A 793 15.61 -14.91 -3.19
C PHE A 793 16.33 -15.94 -2.33
N ILE A 794 16.29 -17.18 -2.76
CA ILE A 794 16.98 -18.32 -2.16
C ILE A 794 18.44 -18.34 -2.62
N ILE A 795 19.40 -18.40 -1.69
CA ILE A 795 20.83 -18.30 -1.98
C ILE A 795 21.33 -19.52 -2.77
N SER A 796 20.96 -20.73 -2.37
CA SER A 796 21.45 -21.97 -2.99
C SER A 796 21.03 -22.08 -4.45
N SER A 797 19.77 -21.80 -4.77
CA SER A 797 19.21 -21.93 -6.12
C SER A 797 19.38 -20.66 -6.98
N GLY A 798 19.45 -19.48 -6.36
CA GLY A 798 19.35 -18.19 -7.04
C GLY A 798 17.96 -17.90 -7.61
N ARG A 799 16.92 -18.57 -7.10
CA ARG A 799 15.53 -18.43 -7.56
C ARG A 799 14.72 -17.58 -6.59
N GLY A 800 13.71 -16.92 -7.14
CA GLY A 800 12.70 -16.23 -6.34
C GLY A 800 11.86 -17.20 -5.51
N ALA A 801 11.40 -16.76 -4.35
CA ALA A 801 10.58 -17.53 -3.42
C ALA A 801 9.65 -16.64 -2.60
N GLY A 802 8.80 -17.27 -1.79
CA GLY A 802 7.74 -16.60 -1.03
C GLY A 802 6.51 -16.35 -1.88
N TRP A 803 5.81 -15.26 -1.61
CA TRP A 803 4.63 -14.87 -2.38
C TRP A 803 5.05 -14.33 -3.75
N HIS A 804 4.36 -14.79 -4.79
CA HIS A 804 4.51 -14.29 -6.16
C HIS A 804 3.48 -13.18 -6.44
N GLN A 805 3.75 -12.39 -7.49
CA GLN A 805 3.04 -11.14 -7.78
C GLN A 805 3.05 -10.16 -6.59
N PHE A 806 4.12 -10.27 -5.82
CA PHE A 806 4.41 -9.43 -4.69
C PHE A 806 5.18 -8.19 -5.17
N SER A 807 4.79 -7.02 -4.71
CA SER A 807 5.40 -5.75 -5.15
C SER A 807 5.93 -4.91 -4.00
N GLY A 808 5.40 -5.07 -2.80
CA GLY A 808 5.73 -4.20 -1.67
C GLY A 808 7.22 -4.11 -1.39
N LEU A 809 7.82 -5.22 -0.97
CA LEU A 809 9.24 -5.26 -0.58
C LEU A 809 10.19 -5.38 -1.78
N SER A 810 9.70 -5.66 -2.98
CA SER A 810 10.51 -5.77 -4.20
C SER A 810 10.61 -4.47 -4.99
N SER A 811 9.86 -3.45 -4.63
CA SER A 811 9.83 -2.13 -5.29
C SER A 811 11.20 -1.45 -5.45
N PRO A 812 12.23 -1.69 -4.62
CA PRO A 812 13.59 -1.18 -4.85
C PRO A 812 14.18 -1.48 -6.21
N ILE A 813 13.76 -2.55 -6.88
CA ILE A 813 14.17 -2.89 -8.26
C ILE A 813 13.84 -1.74 -9.23
N LEU A 814 12.67 -1.08 -9.09
CA LEU A 814 12.30 0.06 -9.92
C LEU A 814 13.22 1.26 -9.69
N ASN A 815 13.59 1.52 -8.42
CA ASN A 815 14.52 2.59 -8.09
C ASN A 815 15.91 2.34 -8.65
N TRP A 816 16.44 1.11 -8.52
CA TRP A 816 17.76 0.76 -9.06
C TRP A 816 17.76 0.81 -10.59
N PHE A 817 16.70 0.30 -11.24
CA PHE A 817 16.56 0.44 -12.68
C PHE A 817 16.54 1.91 -13.13
N ALA A 818 15.76 2.74 -12.46
CA ALA A 818 15.70 4.18 -12.75
C ALA A 818 17.03 4.88 -12.48
N ALA A 819 17.66 4.60 -11.32
CA ALA A 819 18.92 5.22 -10.92
C ALA A 819 20.08 4.99 -11.88
N TYR A 820 20.09 3.85 -12.58
CA TYR A 820 21.20 3.50 -13.46
C TYR A 820 20.84 3.54 -14.95
N TYR A 821 19.56 3.50 -15.33
CA TYR A 821 19.18 3.35 -16.74
C TYR A 821 18.13 4.33 -17.27
N LYS A 822 17.46 5.13 -16.43
CA LYS A 822 16.49 6.11 -16.94
C LYS A 822 17.14 7.49 -17.15
N PRO A 823 17.26 8.01 -18.39
CA PRO A 823 17.74 9.38 -18.64
C PRO A 823 16.89 10.42 -17.90
N GLY A 824 17.55 11.44 -17.34
CA GLY A 824 16.88 12.47 -16.53
C GLY A 824 16.63 12.07 -15.07
N LYS A 825 17.16 10.91 -14.63
CA LYS A 825 17.07 10.48 -13.23
C LYS A 825 18.26 10.93 -12.41
N VAL A 826 17.97 11.40 -11.19
CA VAL A 826 18.96 11.69 -10.14
C VAL A 826 18.68 10.78 -8.95
N SER A 827 19.73 10.19 -8.40
CA SER A 827 19.65 9.36 -7.18
C SER A 827 20.77 9.70 -6.22
N THR A 828 20.43 9.85 -4.96
CA THR A 828 21.35 10.29 -3.89
C THR A 828 21.31 9.31 -2.72
N GLY A 829 22.25 9.41 -1.80
CA GLY A 829 22.11 8.87 -0.47
C GLY A 829 21.08 9.62 0.37
N PHE A 830 21.03 9.35 1.67
CA PHE A 830 20.13 10.05 2.61
C PHE A 830 20.66 11.41 3.07
N GLU A 831 21.96 11.65 2.93
CA GLU A 831 22.64 12.86 3.42
C GLU A 831 22.68 14.00 2.41
N VAL A 832 22.18 13.77 1.20
CA VAL A 832 22.15 14.75 0.10
C VAL A 832 20.71 15.25 -0.07
N TRP A 833 20.53 16.57 0.06
CA TRP A 833 19.25 17.25 -0.07
C TRP A 833 19.31 18.23 -1.21
N ILE A 834 18.49 18.03 -2.23
CA ILE A 834 18.45 18.86 -3.43
C ILE A 834 17.47 20.00 -3.17
N THR A 835 17.90 21.26 -3.40
CA THR A 835 17.06 22.44 -3.22
C THR A 835 16.60 23.05 -4.54
N LYS A 836 17.36 22.79 -5.62
CA LYS A 836 17.00 23.09 -7.01
C LYS A 836 17.53 22.01 -7.92
N SER A 837 16.82 21.68 -8.98
CA SER A 837 17.20 20.66 -9.95
C SER A 837 16.60 21.00 -11.31
N GLU A 838 17.44 20.98 -12.37
CA GLU A 838 17.01 21.27 -13.72
C GLU A 838 17.83 20.45 -14.72
N PHE A 839 17.14 19.70 -15.56
CA PHE A 839 17.69 19.12 -16.78
C PHE A 839 17.33 20.00 -17.97
N ASN A 840 18.19 20.04 -18.98
CA ASN A 840 17.77 20.59 -20.28
C ASN A 840 16.91 19.59 -21.06
N ASP A 841 16.23 20.02 -22.12
CA ASP A 841 15.21 19.26 -22.84
C ASP A 841 15.64 17.88 -23.36
N ASN A 842 16.95 17.70 -23.60
CA ASN A 842 17.51 16.44 -24.12
C ASN A 842 18.38 15.68 -23.11
N ASN A 843 18.36 16.07 -21.84
CA ASN A 843 19.19 15.52 -20.76
C ASN A 843 20.71 15.54 -21.05
N SER A 844 21.17 16.50 -21.87
CA SER A 844 22.60 16.70 -22.13
C SER A 844 23.26 17.72 -21.19
N GLY A 845 22.48 18.34 -20.32
CA GLY A 845 22.92 19.25 -19.27
C GLY A 845 22.06 19.09 -18.01
N TYR A 846 22.71 19.24 -16.86
CA TYR A 846 22.04 19.22 -15.55
C TYR A 846 22.64 20.24 -14.61
N LYS A 847 21.78 20.90 -13.85
CA LYS A 847 22.17 21.86 -12.82
C LYS A 847 21.36 21.63 -11.54
N ALA A 848 22.03 21.64 -10.39
CA ALA A 848 21.38 21.48 -9.09
C ALA A 848 22.06 22.29 -8.01
N ASP A 849 21.26 22.81 -7.06
CA ASP A 849 21.75 23.32 -5.78
C ASP A 849 21.59 22.19 -4.74
N ILE A 850 22.69 21.85 -4.05
CA ILE A 850 22.77 20.72 -3.15
C ILE A 850 23.13 21.20 -1.75
N SER A 851 22.40 20.76 -0.75
CA SER A 851 22.76 20.87 0.65
C SER A 851 23.02 19.47 1.25
N PHE A 852 23.70 19.43 2.38
CA PHE A 852 24.10 18.20 3.02
C PHE A 852 23.58 18.12 4.46
N ASP A 853 23.43 16.89 4.96
CA ASP A 853 23.29 16.66 6.39
C ASP A 853 24.56 17.10 7.13
N ASP A 854 24.43 18.15 7.92
CA ASP A 854 25.50 18.76 8.68
C ASP A 854 25.60 18.22 10.13
N SER A 855 24.78 17.24 10.46
CA SER A 855 24.85 16.50 11.73
C SER A 855 25.97 15.46 11.75
N THR A 856 26.55 15.12 10.59
CA THR A 856 27.75 14.29 10.44
C THR A 856 28.97 15.11 10.08
N LYS A 857 30.18 14.58 10.37
CA LYS A 857 31.41 15.18 9.87
C LYS A 857 31.43 15.19 8.36
N ALA A 858 32.02 16.26 7.77
CA ALA A 858 32.17 16.35 6.32
C ALA A 858 33.01 15.17 5.79
N HIS A 859 32.48 14.48 4.79
CA HIS A 859 33.13 13.38 4.08
C HIS A 859 32.65 13.34 2.63
N GLU A 860 33.31 12.58 1.78
CA GLU A 860 32.88 12.35 0.40
C GLU A 860 31.56 11.55 0.36
N ARG A 861 30.70 11.92 -0.58
CA ARG A 861 29.41 11.23 -0.86
C ARG A 861 29.31 10.97 -2.35
N CYS A 862 28.55 9.97 -2.73
CA CYS A 862 28.25 9.68 -4.14
C CYS A 862 26.80 10.06 -4.47
N MET A 863 26.60 10.50 -5.71
CA MET A 863 25.28 10.59 -6.33
C MET A 863 25.34 10.03 -7.75
N ILE A 864 24.21 9.62 -8.27
CA ILE A 864 24.08 9.05 -9.61
C ILE A 864 23.18 9.99 -10.42
N VAL A 865 23.63 10.32 -11.63
CA VAL A 865 22.86 11.13 -12.58
C VAL A 865 22.87 10.44 -13.94
N CYS A 866 21.68 10.17 -14.47
CA CYS A 866 21.52 9.60 -15.79
C CYS A 866 21.28 10.69 -16.82
N MET A 867 22.24 10.87 -17.72
CA MET A 867 22.29 11.85 -18.79
C MET A 867 21.96 11.19 -20.14
N ASP A 868 21.95 11.95 -21.23
CA ASP A 868 21.89 11.39 -22.59
C ASP A 868 23.17 10.58 -22.90
N ALA A 869 23.00 9.39 -23.51
CA ALA A 869 24.12 8.49 -23.80
C ALA A 869 25.03 8.95 -24.95
N GLY A 870 24.62 9.92 -25.73
CA GLY A 870 25.31 10.42 -26.92
C GLY A 870 26.52 11.33 -26.62
N TYR A 871 26.73 11.73 -25.36
CA TYR A 871 27.73 12.71 -25.01
C TYR A 871 28.72 12.21 -23.95
N LYS A 872 29.89 12.85 -23.91
CA LYS A 872 30.79 12.84 -22.74
C LYS A 872 30.49 14.06 -21.89
N TYR A 873 30.78 14.00 -20.60
CA TYR A 873 30.37 15.03 -19.66
C TYR A 873 31.52 15.57 -18.83
N GLU A 874 31.49 16.86 -18.59
CA GLU A 874 32.25 17.52 -17.53
C GLU A 874 31.35 17.72 -16.33
N VAL A 875 31.86 17.44 -15.14
CA VAL A 875 31.13 17.60 -13.87
C VAL A 875 31.84 18.59 -12.98
N LEU A 876 31.15 19.63 -12.59
CA LEU A 876 31.69 20.73 -11.78
C LEU A 876 30.87 20.87 -10.48
N PHE A 877 31.56 21.00 -9.36
CA PHE A 877 30.95 21.40 -8.08
C PHE A 877 31.55 22.73 -7.62
N ASN A 878 30.72 23.77 -7.47
CA ASN A 878 31.14 25.14 -7.21
C ASN A 878 32.22 25.61 -8.19
N GLY A 879 32.05 25.28 -9.46
CA GLY A 879 32.97 25.67 -10.54
C GLY A 879 34.28 24.88 -10.60
N LYS A 880 34.50 23.90 -9.74
CA LYS A 880 35.66 23.00 -9.74
C LYS A 880 35.29 21.62 -10.26
N SER A 881 36.12 21.04 -11.10
CA SER A 881 35.95 19.68 -11.59
C SER A 881 35.98 18.71 -10.41
N VAL A 882 35.04 17.77 -10.41
CA VAL A 882 34.95 16.69 -9.42
C VAL A 882 35.06 15.32 -10.09
N LYS A 883 35.48 14.32 -9.30
CA LYS A 883 35.62 12.95 -9.79
C LYS A 883 34.24 12.43 -10.21
N SER A 884 34.17 11.89 -11.42
CA SER A 884 33.00 11.17 -11.91
C SER A 884 33.45 9.91 -12.64
N ARG A 885 32.65 8.85 -12.51
CA ARG A 885 32.82 7.57 -13.18
C ARG A 885 31.60 7.30 -14.05
N SER A 886 31.80 6.86 -15.28
CA SER A 886 30.75 6.38 -16.14
C SER A 886 30.77 4.83 -16.11
N GLY A 887 29.75 4.21 -15.59
CA GLY A 887 29.61 2.75 -15.63
C GLY A 887 29.21 2.24 -17.02
N HIS A 888 28.41 3.03 -17.72
CA HIS A 888 28.01 2.86 -19.12
C HIS A 888 27.65 4.23 -19.72
N PRO A 889 27.49 4.37 -21.06
CA PRO A 889 27.18 5.66 -21.67
C PRO A 889 25.93 6.32 -21.07
N GLY A 890 26.09 7.59 -20.65
CA GLY A 890 25.02 8.39 -20.04
C GLY A 890 24.87 8.26 -18.50
N MET A 891 25.34 7.19 -17.87
CA MET A 891 25.31 7.06 -16.41
C MET A 891 26.57 7.65 -15.78
N LEU A 892 26.38 8.59 -14.88
CA LEU A 892 27.45 9.26 -14.13
C LEU A 892 27.29 8.99 -12.63
N GLU A 893 28.30 8.33 -12.06
CA GLU A 893 28.51 8.27 -10.61
C GLU A 893 29.47 9.41 -10.25
N ILE A 894 28.99 10.33 -9.44
CA ILE A 894 29.68 11.58 -9.10
C ILE A 894 30.10 11.51 -7.64
N THR A 895 31.40 11.70 -7.38
CA THR A 895 31.93 11.85 -6.02
C THR A 895 31.86 13.34 -5.62
N LEU A 896 30.94 13.65 -4.72
CA LEU A 896 30.84 14.98 -4.13
C LEU A 896 31.95 15.20 -3.09
N PRO A 897 32.54 16.40 -3.03
CA PRO A 897 33.66 16.66 -2.12
C PRO A 897 33.25 16.57 -0.64
N ALA A 898 34.24 16.33 0.22
CA ALA A 898 34.07 16.29 1.68
C ALA A 898 33.71 17.66 2.25
N THR A 899 32.44 18.05 2.13
CA THR A 899 31.91 19.34 2.61
C THR A 899 30.48 19.17 3.14
N ASN A 900 30.11 20.01 4.11
CA ASN A 900 28.73 20.19 4.57
C ASN A 900 28.15 21.55 4.12
N LYS A 901 28.89 22.31 3.30
CA LYS A 901 28.42 23.58 2.75
C LYS A 901 27.60 23.33 1.50
N THR A 902 26.49 24.04 1.37
CA THR A 902 25.67 24.07 0.15
C THR A 902 26.53 24.42 -1.07
N GLY A 903 26.28 23.74 -2.18
CA GLY A 903 27.03 23.97 -3.42
C GLY A 903 26.19 23.76 -4.67
N GLU A 904 26.68 24.32 -5.77
CA GLU A 904 26.09 24.16 -7.09
C GLU A 904 26.80 23.04 -7.85
N LEU A 905 26.02 22.07 -8.32
CA LEU A 905 26.47 21.02 -9.22
C LEU A 905 26.08 21.36 -10.65
N ILE A 906 27.04 21.31 -11.57
CA ILE A 906 26.80 21.51 -13.00
C ILE A 906 27.37 20.31 -13.76
N ILE A 907 26.54 19.71 -14.63
CA ILE A 907 26.94 18.70 -15.59
C ILE A 907 26.68 19.25 -16.98
N ARG A 908 27.67 19.26 -17.85
CA ARG A 908 27.55 19.75 -19.22
C ARG A 908 28.20 18.79 -20.21
N ALA A 909 27.56 18.66 -21.37
CA ALA A 909 28.13 17.88 -22.46
C ALA A 909 29.43 18.52 -22.95
N LEU A 910 30.42 17.68 -23.25
CA LEU A 910 31.63 18.05 -23.97
C LEU A 910 31.37 17.84 -25.47
N ASN A 911 31.84 18.79 -26.26
CA ASN A 911 31.73 18.75 -27.75
C ASN A 911 32.44 17.55 -28.34
#